data_6581d9f0fe07538ce643f97efdc4c37c
#
_entry.id   6581d9f0fe07538ce643f97efdc4c37c
#
_cell.length_a   1.000
_cell.length_b   1.000
_cell.length_c   1.000
_cell.angle_alpha   90.00
_cell.angle_beta   90.00
_cell.angle_gamma   90.00
#
_symmetry.space_group_name_H-M   'P 1'
#
loop_
_entity.id
_entity.type
_entity.pdbx_description
1 polymer ?
#
loop_
_entity_poly.entity_id
_entity_poly.type
_entity_poly.pdbx_seq_one_letter_code
_entity_poly.pdbx_strand_id
1 'polypeptide(L)'
;MFHCCIRFNWVKPKSIFSDNPRINILRRHLKKRRHKFITCYRIAIMDFTQGKLTKSEWDSVEVPESHDEQQIYQLIKDGYHDVNIVRNPSQTLLQYMKIAPSDEMHAHMHELYFKTHVDEMSEAFGLTEFETDTDKKKLVKKADLIRIQNTNSNLDDQKSKIFEFVLLALLLNMLNNKFPHMYPHWRDHLQGTQKKKVQAPTAVPSRPKWMYYYYSICLLRRNRIEHMNPHVNAFIDHVTNLVEPDFDPAVFIAKAHDYVEKNDFVFKCGDVKLYEHQKQIFTTFKNDASKPKLVLYIAPTGTGKTLTPIGLSEQYRVIFVCAARHVGLALAKACISAKKRIAFAFGCGSVDNIRLHYYAAKDVVRDRRTGGIRKVDNSVGDNVEIMISDIKSYRHAMYYMNAFNPLNKLLLYWDEPTITMDYAEHEFHSIIKANWTENIVPNVVLSSATLPQEAEMAPTIMDFQARFLGAQVHSIVSHDCQKTISLVNKDGYVQLPHLMFADWADMRASAAHCRAHKTLLRYFDLREVVKFIAHVNGGRLWTSARYAVERYFSDIADINMTNIKAYYLELLENVQADRWPDIWAHFQAQRVRAHASNVNITAQDAHTLTCGPTLFLANDVEKIAKFALQIAQIPECVMDDLMDIIEHNNGIKDAMAELERDIEDAVEEGTAKTGGKDKDKDKDKKTNKKVDDIQFSPEVRRMKEKMDDLRQQVKWGALNDMFVPNRAEHLKRWAPHLSDEEIASASPFTSRVEPEDVERIMVLPIENIWKVLLMMGIGVMTDQANSNKTYTEIMKELAQNQRLYLIIASTDYIYGTNYQFCHGYLGKDLSDISQEKIIQALGRIGRNKLQQEYSIRFRDDAHLVQIFQASAVAKPEVVNMARLFSS
;
A
#
# COMPACT_ATOMS: atom_id res chain seq x y z
N MET A 1 -5.45 -16.09 48.99
CA MET A 1 -6.39 -15.42 49.90
C MET A 1 -6.66 -14.07 49.25
N PHE A 2 -7.76 -13.83 48.81
CA PHE A 2 -9.08 -13.53 48.96
C PHE A 2 -9.80 -13.44 47.61
N HIS A 3 -10.69 -14.41 47.40
CA HIS A 3 -11.76 -14.33 46.38
C HIS A 3 -12.78 -13.31 46.86
N CYS A 4 -13.25 -12.44 45.96
CA CYS A 4 -14.52 -11.74 46.13
C CYS A 4 -15.33 -11.84 44.84
N CYS A 5 -16.19 -12.85 44.76
CA CYS A 5 -17.27 -12.98 43.77
C CYS A 5 -18.40 -12.04 44.16
N ILE A 6 -18.71 -11.06 43.35
CA ILE A 6 -20.03 -10.36 43.44
C ILE A 6 -20.93 -10.93 42.34
N ARG A 7 -21.83 -11.80 42.75
CA ARG A 7 -23.00 -12.23 41.96
C ARG A 7 -24.06 -11.15 42.01
N PHE A 8 -24.41 -10.55 40.92
CA PHE A 8 -25.63 -9.78 40.74
C PHE A 8 -26.78 -10.73 40.35
N ASN A 9 -27.70 -10.94 41.25
CA ASN A 9 -28.96 -11.62 40.99
C ASN A 9 -29.89 -10.69 40.22
N TRP A 10 -30.22 -11.03 38.99
CA TRP A 10 -31.32 -10.44 38.26
C TRP A 10 -32.65 -11.05 38.75
N VAL A 11 -33.43 -10.28 39.49
CA VAL A 11 -34.82 -10.60 39.78
C VAL A 11 -35.64 -10.28 38.54
N LYS A 12 -36.26 -11.33 37.98
CA LYS A 12 -37.26 -11.20 36.90
C LYS A 12 -38.52 -10.52 37.46
N PRO A 13 -39.05 -9.44 36.90
CA PRO A 13 -40.40 -9.00 37.19
C PRO A 13 -41.37 -9.96 36.54
N LYS A 14 -42.30 -10.46 37.34
CA LYS A 14 -43.43 -11.31 36.90
C LYS A 14 -44.33 -10.52 35.93
N SER A 15 -44.70 -11.22 34.88
CA SER A 15 -45.67 -10.85 33.86
C SER A 15 -47.02 -10.49 34.44
N ILE A 16 -47.45 -9.23 34.27
CA ILE A 16 -48.86 -8.86 34.24
C ILE A 16 -48.99 -7.88 33.09
N PHE A 17 -49.40 -8.37 31.94
CA PHE A 17 -50.28 -7.72 30.97
C PHE A 17 -50.43 -8.68 29.78
N SER A 18 -51.51 -9.39 29.79
CA SER A 18 -51.98 -10.30 28.74
C SER A 18 -52.62 -9.51 27.60
N ASP A 19 -52.35 -9.97 26.39
CA ASP A 19 -53.19 -9.95 25.20
C ASP A 19 -53.98 -8.70 24.83
N ASN A 20 -53.25 -7.71 24.24
CA ASN A 20 -53.86 -6.71 23.39
C ASN A 20 -53.26 -6.79 21.97
N PRO A 21 -54.00 -7.23 20.93
CA PRO A 21 -53.50 -7.41 19.58
C PRO A 21 -52.95 -6.13 18.95
N ARG A 22 -53.36 -4.96 19.42
CA ARG A 22 -52.82 -3.67 18.95
C ARG A 22 -51.39 -3.42 19.42
N ILE A 23 -50.95 -3.93 20.56
CA ILE A 23 -49.61 -3.81 21.09
C ILE A 23 -48.65 -4.72 20.33
N ASN A 24 -49.08 -5.90 19.89
CA ASN A 24 -48.29 -6.83 19.10
C ASN A 24 -48.05 -6.30 17.66
N ILE A 25 -49.00 -5.57 17.07
CA ILE A 25 -48.86 -4.91 15.78
C ILE A 25 -47.84 -3.77 15.89
N LEU A 26 -47.91 -2.94 16.96
CA LEU A 26 -46.93 -1.88 17.21
C LEU A 26 -45.51 -2.42 17.47
N ARG A 27 -45.40 -3.55 18.23
CA ARG A 27 -44.09 -4.21 18.42
C ARG A 27 -43.53 -4.82 17.13
N ARG A 28 -44.34 -5.36 16.25
CA ARG A 28 -43.92 -5.82 14.93
C ARG A 28 -43.54 -4.67 14.00
N HIS A 29 -44.26 -3.55 14.03
CA HIS A 29 -43.88 -2.35 13.26
C HIS A 29 -42.66 -1.66 13.83
N LEU A 30 -42.46 -1.60 15.14
CA LEU A 30 -41.25 -1.06 15.75
C LEU A 30 -40.02 -1.97 15.52
N LYS A 31 -40.20 -3.32 15.57
CA LYS A 31 -39.11 -4.25 15.17
C LYS A 31 -38.76 -4.13 13.69
N LYS A 32 -39.77 -4.06 12.79
CA LYS A 32 -39.52 -3.83 11.35
C LYS A 32 -38.90 -2.46 11.07
N ARG A 33 -39.30 -1.39 11.80
CA ARG A 33 -38.64 -0.08 11.68
C ARG A 33 -37.24 -0.10 12.27
N ARG A 34 -37.02 -0.76 13.42
CA ARG A 34 -35.63 -0.93 13.94
C ARG A 34 -34.75 -1.73 12.99
N HIS A 35 -35.24 -2.80 12.39
CA HIS A 35 -34.45 -3.56 11.40
C HIS A 35 -34.18 -2.74 10.13
N LYS A 36 -35.19 -2.01 9.59
CA LYS A 36 -34.97 -1.12 8.46
C LYS A 36 -34.01 0.05 8.79
N PHE A 37 -34.12 0.62 10.02
CA PHE A 37 -33.20 1.66 10.46
C PHE A 37 -31.76 1.13 10.63
N ILE A 38 -31.57 -0.03 11.27
CA ILE A 38 -30.27 -0.66 11.45
C ILE A 38 -29.65 -1.04 10.09
N THR A 39 -30.45 -1.57 9.14
CA THR A 39 -29.95 -1.92 7.80
C THR A 39 -29.61 -0.67 6.97
N CYS A 40 -30.40 0.40 7.05
CA CYS A 40 -30.06 1.68 6.39
C CYS A 40 -28.83 2.37 7.01
N TYR A 41 -28.64 2.28 8.34
CA TYR A 41 -27.48 2.88 9.00
C TYR A 41 -26.20 2.08 8.73
N ARG A 42 -26.26 0.74 8.69
CA ARG A 42 -25.09 -0.09 8.30
C ARG A 42 -24.56 0.26 6.90
N ILE A 43 -25.45 0.61 5.96
CA ILE A 43 -25.09 0.98 4.59
C ILE A 43 -24.39 2.35 4.52
N ALA A 44 -24.75 3.29 5.42
CA ALA A 44 -24.14 4.61 5.46
C ALA A 44 -22.69 4.62 6.02
N ILE A 45 -22.34 3.61 6.83
CA ILE A 45 -21.00 3.45 7.42
C ILE A 45 -20.03 2.82 6.44
N MET A 46 -20.53 2.00 5.51
CA MET A 46 -19.71 1.41 4.47
C MET A 46 -19.68 2.34 3.26
N ASP A 47 -18.55 2.41 2.59
CA ASP A 47 -18.40 3.11 1.30
C ASP A 47 -19.18 2.37 0.16
N PHE A 48 -20.23 1.69 0.55
CA PHE A 48 -21.21 0.98 -0.30
C PHE A 48 -22.42 1.87 -0.69
N THR A 49 -22.32 3.18 -0.45
CA THR A 49 -23.37 4.10 -0.92
C THR A 49 -23.43 4.05 -2.45
N GLN A 50 -24.46 3.43 -2.97
CA GLN A 50 -24.74 3.30 -4.39
C GLN A 50 -25.49 4.55 -4.89
N GLY A 51 -24.86 5.72 -4.72
CA GLY A 51 -25.43 7.02 -5.10
C GLY A 51 -24.69 7.68 -6.25
N LYS A 52 -25.19 8.80 -6.79
CA LYS A 52 -24.50 9.59 -7.81
C LYS A 52 -23.22 10.19 -7.27
N LEU A 53 -22.24 10.47 -8.14
CA LEU A 53 -20.98 11.13 -7.77
C LEU A 53 -21.25 12.54 -7.25
N THR A 54 -20.63 12.87 -6.13
CA THR A 54 -20.63 14.24 -5.58
C THR A 54 -19.62 15.12 -6.33
N LYS A 55 -19.70 16.44 -6.14
CA LYS A 55 -18.75 17.36 -6.75
C LYS A 55 -17.32 17.11 -6.23
N SER A 56 -17.16 16.88 -4.94
CA SER A 56 -15.85 16.60 -4.34
C SER A 56 -15.21 15.33 -4.89
N GLU A 57 -15.99 14.30 -5.17
CA GLU A 57 -15.49 13.07 -5.79
C GLU A 57 -15.07 13.31 -7.25
N TRP A 58 -15.82 14.12 -8.02
CA TRP A 58 -15.41 14.55 -9.36
C TRP A 58 -14.08 15.31 -9.32
N ASP A 59 -13.96 16.29 -8.41
CA ASP A 59 -12.75 17.09 -8.27
C ASP A 59 -11.55 16.21 -7.85
N SER A 60 -11.77 15.18 -7.03
CA SER A 60 -10.72 14.25 -6.57
C SER A 60 -10.11 13.39 -7.67
N VAL A 61 -10.89 12.98 -8.67
CA VAL A 61 -10.37 12.14 -9.78
C VAL A 61 -9.57 12.94 -10.81
N GLU A 62 -9.73 14.27 -10.85
CA GLU A 62 -8.96 15.17 -11.71
C GLU A 62 -7.58 15.52 -11.16
N VAL A 63 -7.30 15.21 -9.87
CA VAL A 63 -5.98 15.46 -9.26
C VAL A 63 -4.94 14.51 -9.88
N PRO A 64 -3.86 15.02 -10.49
CA PRO A 64 -2.83 14.17 -11.10
C PRO A 64 -2.16 13.24 -10.08
N GLU A 65 -1.89 12.03 -10.51
CA GLU A 65 -1.05 11.08 -9.76
C GLU A 65 0.44 11.44 -9.86
N SER A 66 1.25 10.87 -8.96
CA SER A 66 2.70 11.05 -8.99
C SER A 66 3.32 10.53 -10.31
N HIS A 67 4.49 11.06 -10.68
CA HIS A 67 5.19 10.64 -11.89
C HIS A 67 5.50 9.14 -11.89
N ASP A 68 5.88 8.59 -10.74
CA ASP A 68 6.21 7.16 -10.59
C ASP A 68 4.98 6.28 -10.79
N GLU A 69 3.81 6.69 -10.28
CA GLU A 69 2.54 5.99 -10.51
C GLU A 69 2.12 6.04 -11.98
N GLN A 70 2.27 7.19 -12.63
CA GLN A 70 2.00 7.33 -14.06
C GLN A 70 2.87 6.38 -14.91
N GLN A 71 4.14 6.18 -14.55
CA GLN A 71 5.01 5.21 -15.22
C GLN A 71 4.51 3.78 -15.07
N ILE A 72 3.95 3.42 -13.91
CA ILE A 72 3.35 2.09 -13.70
C ILE A 72 2.10 1.92 -14.56
N TYR A 73 1.23 2.92 -14.61
CA TYR A 73 0.02 2.86 -15.45
C TYR A 73 0.38 2.72 -16.93
N GLN A 74 1.40 3.43 -17.37
CA GLN A 74 1.90 3.33 -18.74
C GLN A 74 2.54 1.94 -19.00
N LEU A 75 3.26 1.38 -18.02
CA LEU A 75 3.80 0.02 -18.11
C LEU A 75 2.67 -1.03 -18.27
N ILE A 76 1.58 -0.90 -17.49
CA ILE A 76 0.43 -1.80 -17.57
C ILE A 76 -0.27 -1.67 -18.93
N LYS A 77 -0.41 -0.46 -19.45
CA LYS A 77 -0.99 -0.17 -20.75
C LYS A 77 -0.17 -0.81 -21.88
N ASP A 78 1.13 -0.50 -21.93
CA ASP A 78 2.05 -1.01 -22.96
C ASP A 78 2.23 -2.51 -22.84
N GLY A 79 2.17 -3.03 -21.61
CA GLY A 79 2.26 -4.44 -21.28
C GLY A 79 1.14 -5.32 -21.85
N TYR A 80 0.03 -4.74 -22.25
CA TYR A 80 -0.95 -5.47 -23.03
C TYR A 80 -0.37 -5.86 -24.41
N HIS A 81 0.38 -4.98 -25.05
CA HIS A 81 0.98 -5.23 -26.37
C HIS A 81 2.21 -6.13 -26.28
N ASP A 82 3.09 -5.87 -25.30
CA ASP A 82 4.27 -6.65 -24.98
C ASP A 82 4.29 -7.04 -23.49
N VAL A 83 3.91 -8.29 -23.20
CA VAL A 83 3.87 -8.81 -21.82
C VAL A 83 5.25 -8.89 -21.16
N ASN A 84 6.32 -8.86 -21.95
CA ASN A 84 7.70 -8.90 -21.45
C ASN A 84 8.34 -7.51 -21.38
N ILE A 85 7.55 -6.46 -21.54
CA ILE A 85 8.03 -5.08 -21.38
C ILE A 85 8.63 -4.89 -19.98
N VAL A 86 9.76 -4.24 -19.95
CA VAL A 86 10.50 -3.92 -18.73
C VAL A 86 10.87 -2.44 -18.77
N ARG A 87 10.77 -1.77 -17.64
CA ARG A 87 11.26 -0.40 -17.47
C ARG A 87 12.20 -0.35 -16.28
N ASN A 88 13.33 0.30 -16.44
CA ASN A 88 14.26 0.51 -15.35
C ASN A 88 14.20 1.97 -14.88
N PRO A 89 14.12 2.22 -13.56
CA PRO A 89 14.14 3.58 -13.00
C PRO A 89 15.53 4.23 -13.06
N SER A 90 16.59 3.40 -13.19
CA SER A 90 17.97 3.85 -13.27
C SER A 90 18.35 4.26 -14.70
N GLN A 91 19.29 5.13 -14.83
CA GLN A 91 19.83 5.58 -16.12
C GLN A 91 21.37 5.39 -16.15
N THR A 92 21.89 5.14 -17.35
CA THR A 92 23.34 5.09 -17.57
C THR A 92 23.93 6.49 -17.68
N LEU A 93 25.26 6.60 -17.59
CA LEU A 93 25.96 7.88 -17.73
C LEU A 93 25.67 8.54 -19.08
N LEU A 94 25.63 7.77 -20.16
CA LEU A 94 25.32 8.29 -21.50
C LEU A 94 23.88 8.79 -21.61
N GLN A 95 22.93 8.07 -21.03
CA GLN A 95 21.53 8.51 -20.98
C GLN A 95 21.37 9.80 -20.16
N TYR A 96 22.04 9.90 -19.01
CA TYR A 96 22.03 11.10 -18.17
C TYR A 96 22.57 12.31 -18.94
N MET A 97 23.68 12.15 -19.66
CA MET A 97 24.29 13.22 -20.47
C MET A 97 23.58 13.45 -21.81
N LYS A 98 22.58 12.61 -22.16
CA LYS A 98 21.87 12.66 -23.46
C LYS A 98 22.81 12.55 -24.65
N ILE A 99 23.79 11.67 -24.59
CA ILE A 99 24.80 11.42 -25.63
C ILE A 99 24.47 10.09 -26.31
N ALA A 100 24.55 10.07 -27.65
CA ALA A 100 24.36 8.86 -28.42
C ALA A 100 25.48 7.83 -28.15
N PRO A 101 25.14 6.54 -27.95
CA PRO A 101 26.14 5.51 -27.70
C PRO A 101 27.00 5.24 -28.93
N SER A 102 28.27 4.99 -28.73
CA SER A 102 29.21 4.41 -29.68
C SER A 102 30.36 3.79 -28.92
N ASP A 103 31.13 2.88 -29.53
CA ASP A 103 32.24 2.21 -28.87
C ASP A 103 33.31 3.22 -28.46
N GLU A 104 33.56 4.23 -29.30
CA GLU A 104 34.51 5.29 -29.01
C GLU A 104 34.04 6.17 -27.82
N MET A 105 32.75 6.42 -27.75
CA MET A 105 32.16 7.19 -26.64
C MET A 105 32.23 6.39 -25.33
N HIS A 106 31.91 5.09 -25.35
CA HIS A 106 32.06 4.23 -24.19
C HIS A 106 33.51 4.17 -23.69
N ALA A 107 34.49 4.03 -24.60
CA ALA A 107 35.90 4.06 -24.24
C ALA A 107 36.31 5.42 -23.64
N HIS A 108 35.86 6.53 -24.23
CA HIS A 108 36.11 7.88 -23.70
C HIS A 108 35.50 8.09 -22.32
N MET A 109 34.24 7.67 -22.11
CA MET A 109 33.56 7.76 -20.81
C MET A 109 34.24 6.88 -19.77
N HIS A 110 34.69 5.67 -20.16
CA HIS A 110 35.46 4.81 -19.28
C HIS A 110 36.76 5.50 -18.81
N GLU A 111 37.54 6.01 -19.70
CA GLU A 111 38.81 6.69 -19.40
C GLU A 111 38.60 7.91 -18.48
N LEU A 112 37.51 8.67 -18.71
CA LEU A 112 37.29 9.94 -18.00
C LEU A 112 36.66 9.73 -16.59
N TYR A 113 35.77 8.73 -16.42
CA TYR A 113 34.94 8.62 -15.22
C TYR A 113 35.10 7.31 -14.43
N PHE A 114 35.47 6.22 -15.09
CA PHE A 114 35.45 4.92 -14.46
C PHE A 114 36.82 4.29 -14.25
N LYS A 115 37.79 4.59 -15.12
CA LYS A 115 39.11 3.98 -15.09
C LYS A 115 39.82 4.16 -13.75
N THR A 116 39.80 5.36 -13.18
CA THR A 116 40.41 5.62 -11.86
C THR A 116 39.84 4.70 -10.80
N HIS A 117 38.49 4.50 -10.77
CA HIS A 117 37.85 3.61 -9.82
C HIS A 117 38.19 2.13 -10.06
N VAL A 118 38.34 1.72 -11.33
CA VAL A 118 38.70 0.35 -11.72
C VAL A 118 40.16 0.08 -11.34
N ASP A 119 41.07 1.00 -11.68
CA ASP A 119 42.51 0.87 -11.40
C ASP A 119 42.77 0.84 -9.88
N GLU A 120 42.15 1.74 -9.14
CA GLU A 120 42.22 1.78 -7.67
C GLU A 120 41.73 0.48 -7.02
N MET A 121 40.59 -0.10 -7.47
CA MET A 121 40.13 -1.38 -6.99
C MET A 121 41.06 -2.52 -7.39
N SER A 122 41.56 -2.51 -8.62
CA SER A 122 42.49 -3.54 -9.10
C SER A 122 43.79 -3.56 -8.30
N GLU A 123 44.37 -2.39 -8.02
CA GLU A 123 45.57 -2.25 -7.21
C GLU A 123 45.32 -2.64 -5.75
N ALA A 124 44.23 -2.13 -5.14
CA ALA A 124 43.91 -2.35 -3.73
C ALA A 124 43.65 -3.84 -3.38
N PHE A 125 43.07 -4.59 -4.33
CA PHE A 125 42.70 -5.99 -4.13
C PHE A 125 43.53 -7.01 -4.93
N GLY A 126 44.61 -6.54 -5.63
CA GLY A 126 45.51 -7.43 -6.37
C GLY A 126 44.85 -8.09 -7.59
N LEU A 127 43.94 -7.41 -8.27
CA LEU A 127 43.20 -7.90 -9.44
C LEU A 127 43.99 -7.64 -10.74
N THR A 128 45.21 -8.16 -10.84
CA THR A 128 46.23 -7.79 -11.82
C THR A 128 46.02 -8.35 -13.24
N GLU A 129 45.03 -9.18 -13.48
CA GLU A 129 44.79 -9.81 -14.79
C GLU A 129 43.76 -9.10 -15.69
N PHE A 130 43.30 -7.90 -15.27
CA PHE A 130 42.30 -7.17 -16.03
C PHE A 130 42.95 -6.02 -16.85
N GLU A 131 43.24 -6.29 -18.12
CA GLU A 131 43.69 -5.27 -19.07
C GLU A 131 42.48 -4.79 -19.94
N THR A 132 42.19 -3.49 -19.92
CA THR A 132 41.24 -2.91 -20.86
C THR A 132 41.94 -2.53 -22.15
N ASP A 133 41.57 -3.14 -23.27
CA ASP A 133 42.05 -2.72 -24.61
C ASP A 133 41.43 -1.34 -24.96
N THR A 134 42.17 -0.30 -24.67
CA THR A 134 41.76 1.12 -24.86
C THR A 134 42.37 1.79 -26.07
N ASP A 135 43.08 1.04 -26.95
CA ASP A 135 43.89 1.61 -28.06
C ASP A 135 43.09 2.26 -29.22
N LYS A 136 41.81 2.40 -29.15
CA LYS A 136 41.00 3.06 -30.19
C LYS A 136 40.68 4.53 -29.86
N LYS A 137 41.71 5.39 -29.96
CA LYS A 137 41.52 6.86 -29.95
C LYS A 137 40.87 7.29 -31.26
N LYS A 138 39.53 7.38 -31.34
CA LYS A 138 38.80 8.08 -32.39
C LYS A 138 38.19 9.37 -31.89
N LEU A 139 38.03 10.36 -32.77
CA LEU A 139 37.61 11.71 -32.49
C LEU A 139 36.15 11.76 -31.95
N VAL A 140 35.99 12.11 -30.70
CA VAL A 140 34.71 12.49 -30.10
C VAL A 140 34.22 13.82 -30.71
N LYS A 141 32.93 13.95 -31.02
CA LYS A 141 32.34 15.16 -31.61
C LYS A 141 32.43 16.34 -30.64
N LYS A 142 32.80 17.54 -31.12
CA LYS A 142 32.87 18.75 -30.29
C LYS A 142 31.59 19.06 -29.51
N ALA A 143 30.42 18.78 -30.08
CA ALA A 143 29.14 18.99 -29.43
C ALA A 143 28.96 18.09 -28.18
N ASP A 144 29.46 16.88 -28.22
CA ASP A 144 29.35 15.94 -27.09
C ASP A 144 30.33 16.28 -25.98
N LEU A 145 31.55 16.79 -26.35
CA LEU A 145 32.51 17.34 -25.37
C LEU A 145 31.94 18.53 -24.59
N ILE A 146 31.21 19.43 -25.26
CA ILE A 146 30.52 20.55 -24.59
C ILE A 146 29.44 20.06 -23.62
N ARG A 147 28.69 19.03 -24.02
CA ARG A 147 27.67 18.42 -23.13
C ARG A 147 28.30 17.78 -21.88
N ILE A 148 29.40 17.07 -22.07
CA ILE A 148 30.20 16.48 -20.98
C ILE A 148 30.63 17.57 -20.00
N GLN A 149 31.21 18.64 -20.49
CA GLN A 149 31.68 19.77 -19.67
C GLN A 149 30.54 20.43 -18.88
N ASN A 150 29.41 20.68 -19.54
CA ASN A 150 28.27 21.33 -18.91
C ASN A 150 27.58 20.45 -17.84
N THR A 151 27.70 19.13 -17.94
CA THR A 151 27.05 18.18 -17.03
C THR A 151 27.93 17.86 -15.82
N ASN A 152 29.25 18.03 -15.93
CA ASN A 152 30.21 17.71 -14.87
C ASN A 152 29.95 18.45 -13.55
N SER A 153 29.46 19.69 -13.60
CA SER A 153 29.19 20.50 -12.40
C SER A 153 28.15 19.88 -11.45
N ASN A 154 27.27 19.05 -11.94
CA ASN A 154 26.17 18.44 -11.18
C ASN A 154 26.32 16.91 -11.06
N LEU A 155 27.39 16.32 -11.56
CA LEU A 155 27.52 14.87 -11.65
C LEU A 155 27.67 14.21 -10.27
N ASP A 156 28.38 14.83 -9.34
CA ASP A 156 28.65 14.25 -8.02
C ASP A 156 27.36 14.00 -7.23
N ASP A 157 26.39 14.90 -7.32
CA ASP A 157 25.08 14.76 -6.68
C ASP A 157 24.21 13.66 -7.32
N GLN A 158 24.50 13.27 -8.55
CA GLN A 158 23.74 12.31 -9.33
C GLN A 158 24.39 10.92 -9.41
N LYS A 159 25.64 10.74 -8.97
CA LYS A 159 26.35 9.44 -8.99
C LYS A 159 25.54 8.30 -8.39
N SER A 160 24.79 8.57 -7.30
CA SER A 160 23.93 7.58 -6.65
C SER A 160 22.73 7.12 -7.50
N LYS A 161 22.43 7.80 -8.62
CA LYS A 161 21.32 7.48 -9.53
C LYS A 161 21.80 6.93 -10.88
N ILE A 162 23.11 7.00 -11.15
CA ILE A 162 23.72 6.51 -12.39
C ILE A 162 24.16 5.07 -12.14
N PHE A 163 23.69 4.18 -12.98
CA PHE A 163 23.76 2.74 -12.77
C PHE A 163 25.19 2.19 -12.68
N GLU A 164 26.09 2.65 -13.53
CA GLU A 164 27.52 2.27 -13.51
C GLU A 164 28.17 2.60 -12.16
N PHE A 165 27.93 3.78 -11.61
CA PHE A 165 28.48 4.16 -10.30
C PHE A 165 27.84 3.37 -9.16
N VAL A 166 26.54 3.04 -9.25
CA VAL A 166 25.86 2.17 -8.26
C VAL A 166 26.51 0.79 -8.23
N LEU A 167 26.75 0.19 -9.41
CA LEU A 167 27.39 -1.13 -9.49
C LEU A 167 28.84 -1.11 -9.01
N LEU A 168 29.63 -0.10 -9.37
CA LEU A 168 31.02 0.04 -8.88
C LEU A 168 31.08 0.25 -7.37
N ALA A 169 30.14 1.02 -6.79
CA ALA A 169 30.03 1.19 -5.34
C ALA A 169 29.65 -0.11 -4.63
N LEU A 170 28.76 -0.90 -5.20
CA LEU A 170 28.40 -2.23 -4.70
C LEU A 170 29.59 -3.19 -4.76
N LEU A 171 30.35 -3.16 -5.88
CA LEU A 171 31.53 -3.98 -6.09
C LEU A 171 32.62 -3.65 -5.04
N LEU A 172 32.90 -2.38 -4.84
CA LEU A 172 33.84 -1.92 -3.81
C LEU A 172 33.41 -2.38 -2.41
N ASN A 173 32.13 -2.22 -2.06
CA ASN A 173 31.60 -2.68 -0.78
C ASN A 173 31.69 -4.21 -0.63
N MET A 174 31.47 -4.97 -1.71
CA MET A 174 31.62 -6.42 -1.74
C MET A 174 33.08 -6.81 -1.43
N LEU A 175 34.04 -6.24 -2.13
CA LEU A 175 35.48 -6.51 -1.96
C LEU A 175 35.95 -6.14 -0.55
N ASN A 176 35.53 -5.00 -0.02
CA ASN A 176 35.85 -4.56 1.34
C ASN A 176 35.35 -5.52 2.44
N ASN A 177 34.19 -6.13 2.24
CA ASN A 177 33.63 -7.08 3.20
C ASN A 177 34.22 -8.49 3.03
N LYS A 178 34.61 -8.86 1.80
CA LYS A 178 35.23 -10.15 1.54
C LYS A 178 36.72 -10.19 1.94
N PHE A 179 37.45 -9.10 1.67
CA PHE A 179 38.88 -8.99 1.91
C PHE A 179 39.24 -7.83 2.88
N PRO A 180 38.77 -7.86 4.12
CA PRO A 180 38.89 -6.73 5.04
C PRO A 180 40.35 -6.42 5.46
N HIS A 181 41.28 -7.33 5.26
CA HIS A 181 42.70 -7.18 5.57
C HIS A 181 43.51 -6.47 4.48
N MET A 182 43.00 -6.38 3.26
CA MET A 182 43.66 -5.67 2.17
C MET A 182 43.40 -4.15 2.16
N TYR A 183 42.51 -3.68 3.02
CA TYR A 183 41.92 -2.33 3.02
C TYR A 183 42.59 -1.24 3.89
N PRO A 184 43.64 -1.46 4.74
CA PRO A 184 44.10 -0.42 5.65
C PRO A 184 44.70 0.83 4.99
N HIS A 185 45.19 0.74 3.77
CA HIS A 185 45.89 1.85 3.11
C HIS A 185 44.97 2.89 2.44
N TRP A 186 43.74 2.53 2.15
CA TRP A 186 42.81 3.34 1.39
C TRP A 186 42.00 4.36 2.21
N ARG A 187 41.68 4.00 3.46
CA ARG A 187 40.95 4.86 4.40
C ARG A 187 41.74 6.13 4.75
N ASP A 188 43.08 6.04 4.76
CA ASP A 188 43.95 7.15 5.11
C ASP A 188 44.01 8.20 4.01
N HIS A 189 43.80 7.84 2.75
CA HIS A 189 43.76 8.77 1.62
C HIS A 189 42.46 9.59 1.52
N LEU A 190 41.33 9.04 1.96
CA LEU A 190 40.05 9.73 1.96
C LEU A 190 39.83 10.69 3.15
N GLN A 191 40.56 10.50 4.27
CA GLN A 191 40.37 11.29 5.50
C GLN A 191 41.52 12.23 5.87
N GLY A 192 42.58 12.34 5.10
CA GLY A 192 43.64 13.32 5.29
C GLY A 192 44.36 13.29 6.66
N THR A 193 44.34 12.16 7.39
CA THR A 193 44.92 12.05 8.72
C THR A 193 46.23 11.27 8.79
N GLN A 194 47.18 11.82 9.55
CA GLN A 194 48.57 11.39 9.70
C GLN A 194 48.73 9.92 10.14
N LYS A 195 49.73 9.28 9.51
CA LYS A 195 50.22 7.92 9.74
C LYS A 195 50.55 7.61 11.22
N LYS A 196 49.81 6.73 11.90
CA LYS A 196 50.30 5.95 13.04
C LYS A 196 50.65 4.55 12.54
N LYS A 197 51.88 4.08 12.80
CA LYS A 197 52.35 2.70 12.53
C LYS A 197 51.47 1.73 13.34
N VAL A 198 50.72 0.89 12.66
CA VAL A 198 49.92 -0.17 13.26
C VAL A 198 50.60 -1.51 12.96
N GLN A 199 50.74 -2.34 13.99
CA GLN A 199 51.25 -3.72 13.89
C GLN A 199 50.40 -4.55 12.94
N ALA A 200 51.00 -5.50 12.23
CA ALA A 200 50.34 -6.37 11.26
C ALA A 200 49.12 -7.08 11.92
N PRO A 201 47.92 -6.97 11.37
CA PRO A 201 46.72 -7.51 11.95
C PRO A 201 46.67 -9.02 11.78
N THR A 202 46.31 -9.72 12.85
CA THR A 202 45.77 -11.11 12.80
C THR A 202 44.64 -11.14 11.77
N ALA A 203 44.66 -12.15 10.89
CA ALA A 203 43.67 -12.26 9.78
C ALA A 203 42.24 -12.07 10.28
N VAL A 204 41.63 -10.97 9.88
CA VAL A 204 40.22 -10.68 10.21
C VAL A 204 39.36 -11.56 9.30
N PRO A 205 38.47 -12.40 9.85
CA PRO A 205 37.62 -13.24 9.01
C PRO A 205 36.72 -12.40 8.08
N SER A 206 36.49 -12.92 6.87
CA SER A 206 35.58 -12.34 5.90
C SER A 206 34.20 -12.08 6.53
N ARG A 207 33.62 -10.91 6.30
CA ARG A 207 32.31 -10.54 6.82
C ARG A 207 31.21 -11.12 5.91
N PRO A 208 30.25 -11.92 6.39
CA PRO A 208 29.20 -12.52 5.54
C PRO A 208 28.43 -11.52 4.68
N LYS A 209 28.46 -10.24 5.04
CA LYS A 209 27.79 -9.14 4.30
C LYS A 209 28.30 -8.97 2.86
N TRP A 210 29.46 -9.53 2.47
CA TRP A 210 29.89 -9.51 1.08
C TRP A 210 28.91 -10.23 0.15
N MET A 211 28.24 -11.30 0.62
CA MET A 211 27.22 -12.04 -0.16
C MET A 211 25.99 -11.19 -0.46
N TYR A 212 25.62 -10.24 0.42
CA TYR A 212 24.56 -9.28 0.16
C TYR A 212 24.86 -8.41 -1.06
N TYR A 213 26.08 -7.88 -1.13
CA TYR A 213 26.50 -7.06 -2.27
C TYR A 213 26.64 -7.89 -3.55
N TYR A 214 27.22 -9.09 -3.45
CA TYR A 214 27.32 -10.03 -4.55
C TYR A 214 25.96 -10.37 -5.14
N TYR A 215 25.00 -10.76 -4.30
CA TYR A 215 23.62 -11.02 -4.70
C TYR A 215 22.98 -9.81 -5.39
N SER A 216 23.15 -8.62 -4.81
CA SER A 216 22.60 -7.39 -5.37
C SER A 216 23.18 -7.11 -6.77
N ILE A 217 24.50 -7.26 -6.96
CA ILE A 217 25.15 -7.09 -8.26
C ILE A 217 24.63 -8.11 -9.27
N CYS A 218 24.56 -9.40 -8.89
CA CYS A 218 24.06 -10.47 -9.78
C CYS A 218 22.63 -10.23 -10.26
N LEU A 219 21.74 -9.75 -9.38
CA LEU A 219 20.39 -9.40 -9.77
C LEU A 219 20.30 -8.15 -10.63
N LEU A 220 21.01 -7.07 -10.25
CA LEU A 220 20.98 -5.82 -10.98
C LEU A 220 21.59 -5.95 -12.39
N ARG A 221 22.58 -6.80 -12.58
CA ARG A 221 23.16 -7.09 -13.91
C ARG A 221 22.20 -7.78 -14.86
N ARG A 222 21.15 -8.44 -14.35
CA ARG A 222 20.08 -9.04 -15.17
C ARG A 222 19.05 -8.00 -15.65
N ASN A 223 19.16 -6.75 -15.17
CA ASN A 223 18.30 -5.66 -15.61
C ASN A 223 18.51 -5.32 -17.08
N ARG A 224 17.42 -4.95 -17.76
CA ARG A 224 17.46 -4.44 -19.14
C ARG A 224 17.77 -2.96 -19.16
N ILE A 225 19.05 -2.60 -18.99
CA ILE A 225 19.52 -1.22 -19.08
C ILE A 225 20.23 -1.03 -20.41
N GLU A 226 19.76 -0.05 -21.18
CA GLU A 226 20.36 0.30 -22.45
C GLU A 226 21.62 1.15 -22.26
N HIS A 227 22.63 0.94 -23.13
CA HIS A 227 23.84 1.76 -23.18
C HIS A 227 24.73 1.72 -21.93
N MET A 228 24.74 0.59 -21.22
CA MET A 228 25.70 0.35 -20.15
C MET A 228 27.12 0.32 -20.71
N ASN A 229 28.08 0.92 -19.99
CA ASN A 229 29.47 0.92 -20.40
C ASN A 229 30.05 -0.52 -20.42
N PRO A 230 30.52 -1.03 -21.58
CA PRO A 230 30.98 -2.41 -21.72
C PRO A 230 32.25 -2.69 -20.92
N HIS A 231 33.15 -1.70 -20.75
CA HIS A 231 34.39 -1.86 -19.98
C HIS A 231 34.07 -2.03 -18.48
N VAL A 232 33.12 -1.22 -17.96
CA VAL A 232 32.66 -1.36 -16.57
C VAL A 232 31.99 -2.71 -16.37
N ASN A 233 31.15 -3.14 -17.33
CA ASN A 233 30.49 -4.44 -17.23
C ASN A 233 31.49 -5.61 -17.23
N ALA A 234 32.50 -5.57 -18.13
CA ALA A 234 33.55 -6.59 -18.20
C ALA A 234 34.36 -6.66 -16.88
N PHE A 235 34.68 -5.53 -16.27
CA PHE A 235 35.35 -5.50 -14.96
C PHE A 235 34.48 -6.13 -13.85
N ILE A 236 33.20 -5.80 -13.81
CA ILE A 236 32.27 -6.41 -12.85
C ILE A 236 32.16 -7.92 -13.09
N ASP A 237 32.11 -8.38 -14.36
CA ASP A 237 32.13 -9.79 -14.73
C ASP A 237 33.38 -10.51 -14.19
N HIS A 238 34.53 -9.92 -14.44
CA HIS A 238 35.79 -10.49 -13.96
C HIS A 238 35.78 -10.67 -12.44
N VAL A 239 35.42 -9.65 -11.68
CA VAL A 239 35.43 -9.69 -10.21
C VAL A 239 34.33 -10.63 -9.66
N THR A 240 33.12 -10.61 -10.23
CA THR A 240 32.04 -11.50 -9.77
C THR A 240 32.37 -12.96 -10.00
N ASN A 241 33.00 -13.32 -11.14
CA ASN A 241 33.42 -14.68 -11.42
C ASN A 241 34.51 -15.18 -10.47
N LEU A 242 35.40 -14.29 -10.00
CA LEU A 242 36.43 -14.63 -9.00
C LEU A 242 35.83 -15.00 -7.64
N VAL A 243 34.74 -14.37 -7.24
CA VAL A 243 34.14 -14.57 -5.90
C VAL A 243 33.00 -15.59 -5.90
N GLU A 244 32.44 -15.94 -7.04
CA GLU A 244 31.31 -16.87 -7.20
C GLU A 244 31.53 -18.23 -6.50
N PRO A 245 32.74 -18.90 -6.63
CA PRO A 245 32.95 -20.21 -5.99
C PRO A 245 32.83 -20.20 -4.47
N ASP A 246 32.94 -19.04 -3.84
CA ASP A 246 32.88 -18.88 -2.38
C ASP A 246 31.45 -18.56 -1.89
N PHE A 247 30.46 -18.44 -2.80
CA PHE A 247 29.09 -18.19 -2.45
C PHE A 247 28.42 -19.44 -1.91
N ASP A 248 27.95 -19.36 -0.65
CA ASP A 248 27.23 -20.45 0.02
C ASP A 248 25.73 -20.07 0.14
N PRO A 249 24.84 -20.75 -0.63
CA PRO A 249 23.40 -20.52 -0.56
C PRO A 249 22.81 -20.72 0.83
N ALA A 250 23.32 -21.68 1.63
CA ALA A 250 22.78 -21.96 2.95
C ALA A 250 23.09 -20.81 3.93
N VAL A 251 24.33 -20.32 3.92
CA VAL A 251 24.73 -19.15 4.71
C VAL A 251 23.99 -17.88 4.28
N PHE A 252 23.79 -17.72 2.98
CA PHE A 252 23.06 -16.58 2.43
C PHE A 252 21.58 -16.60 2.83
N ILE A 253 20.90 -17.74 2.66
CA ILE A 253 19.46 -17.90 2.98
C ILE A 253 19.23 -17.72 4.48
N ALA A 254 20.15 -18.14 5.35
CA ALA A 254 20.05 -17.89 6.79
C ALA A 254 19.97 -16.38 7.15
N LYS A 255 20.38 -15.49 6.22
CA LYS A 255 20.31 -14.02 6.33
C LYS A 255 19.29 -13.39 5.37
N ALA A 256 18.40 -14.16 4.74
CA ALA A 256 17.52 -13.68 3.68
C ALA A 256 16.58 -12.55 4.12
N HIS A 257 16.23 -12.46 5.41
CA HIS A 257 15.46 -11.32 5.91
C HIS A 257 16.17 -9.97 5.63
N ASP A 258 17.49 -9.90 5.90
CA ASP A 258 18.26 -8.68 5.68
C ASP A 258 18.78 -8.57 4.24
N TYR A 259 19.05 -9.70 3.57
CA TYR A 259 19.72 -9.74 2.28
C TYR A 259 18.77 -9.79 1.08
N VAL A 260 17.56 -10.32 1.27
CA VAL A 260 16.55 -10.42 0.21
C VAL A 260 15.39 -9.48 0.50
N GLU A 261 14.74 -9.59 1.67
CA GLU A 261 13.54 -8.81 2.00
C GLU A 261 13.84 -7.32 2.17
N LYS A 262 14.96 -6.97 2.84
CA LYS A 262 15.39 -5.58 3.07
C LYS A 262 16.46 -5.10 2.10
N ASN A 263 16.51 -5.64 0.88
CA ASN A 263 17.49 -5.25 -0.11
C ASN A 263 17.11 -3.96 -0.84
N ASP A 264 17.54 -2.83 -0.30
CA ASP A 264 17.27 -1.50 -0.84
C ASP A 264 17.77 -1.30 -2.27
N PHE A 265 18.92 -1.89 -2.64
CA PHE A 265 19.50 -1.70 -3.97
C PHE A 265 18.66 -2.38 -5.05
N VAL A 266 18.29 -3.65 -4.82
CA VAL A 266 17.43 -4.39 -5.75
C VAL A 266 16.06 -3.72 -5.84
N PHE A 267 15.55 -3.19 -4.72
CA PHE A 267 14.24 -2.53 -4.69
C PHE A 267 14.24 -1.18 -5.42
N LYS A 268 15.29 -0.37 -5.26
CA LYS A 268 15.39 0.98 -5.86
C LYS A 268 15.85 0.97 -7.31
N CYS A 269 16.77 0.06 -7.67
CA CYS A 269 17.42 0.03 -8.98
C CYS A 269 16.98 -1.15 -9.85
N GLY A 270 16.12 -2.03 -9.35
CA GLY A 270 15.63 -3.19 -10.08
C GLY A 270 14.62 -2.82 -11.17
N ASP A 271 14.53 -3.69 -12.17
CA ASP A 271 13.55 -3.57 -13.25
C ASP A 271 12.10 -3.60 -12.74
N VAL A 272 11.32 -2.64 -13.18
CA VAL A 272 9.85 -2.64 -13.00
C VAL A 272 9.23 -3.40 -14.16
N LYS A 273 8.54 -4.50 -13.85
CA LYS A 273 7.90 -5.41 -14.81
C LYS A 273 6.49 -5.74 -14.37
N LEU A 274 5.69 -6.24 -15.32
CA LEU A 274 4.36 -6.77 -14.99
C LEU A 274 4.48 -7.96 -14.03
N TYR A 275 3.54 -8.08 -13.11
CA TYR A 275 3.36 -9.30 -12.34
C TYR A 275 3.00 -10.47 -13.25
N GLU A 276 3.37 -11.69 -12.86
CA GLU A 276 3.13 -12.87 -13.68
C GLU A 276 1.64 -13.10 -13.98
N HIS A 277 0.77 -12.87 -12.99
CA HIS A 277 -0.68 -12.93 -13.18
C HIS A 277 -1.21 -11.89 -14.20
N GLN A 278 -0.58 -10.69 -14.28
CA GLN A 278 -0.95 -9.68 -15.27
C GLN A 278 -0.53 -10.12 -16.69
N LYS A 279 0.65 -10.73 -16.82
CA LYS A 279 1.08 -11.31 -18.11
C LYS A 279 0.15 -12.42 -18.57
N GLN A 280 -0.23 -13.31 -17.65
CA GLN A 280 -1.13 -14.43 -17.93
C GLN A 280 -2.50 -13.94 -18.40
N ILE A 281 -3.12 -12.97 -17.73
CA ILE A 281 -4.45 -12.48 -18.13
C ILE A 281 -4.39 -11.75 -19.48
N PHE A 282 -3.35 -10.95 -19.75
CA PHE A 282 -3.20 -10.29 -21.05
C PHE A 282 -3.00 -11.32 -22.17
N THR A 283 -2.18 -12.34 -21.94
CA THR A 283 -1.97 -13.44 -22.91
C THR A 283 -3.27 -14.22 -23.15
N THR A 284 -4.04 -14.50 -22.07
CA THR A 284 -5.33 -15.19 -22.17
C THR A 284 -6.32 -14.41 -23.04
N PHE A 285 -6.40 -13.09 -22.92
CA PHE A 285 -7.31 -12.28 -23.72
C PHE A 285 -6.82 -11.98 -25.13
N LYS A 286 -5.51 -12.08 -25.40
CA LYS A 286 -4.97 -12.01 -26.75
C LYS A 286 -5.23 -13.29 -27.56
N ASN A 287 -5.12 -14.46 -26.90
CA ASN A 287 -5.34 -15.74 -27.51
C ASN A 287 -6.85 -15.97 -27.72
N ASP A 288 -7.22 -16.51 -28.85
CA ASP A 288 -8.60 -16.88 -29.19
C ASP A 288 -9.64 -15.76 -28.86
N ALA A 289 -9.38 -14.53 -29.30
CA ALA A 289 -10.24 -13.37 -29.04
C ALA A 289 -11.71 -13.54 -29.52
N SER A 290 -12.00 -14.56 -30.30
CA SER A 290 -13.36 -14.86 -30.80
C SER A 290 -14.21 -15.67 -29.81
N LYS A 291 -13.60 -16.39 -28.86
CA LYS A 291 -14.33 -17.26 -27.91
C LYS A 291 -14.70 -16.53 -26.65
N PRO A 292 -15.90 -16.76 -26.09
CA PRO A 292 -16.27 -16.29 -24.78
C PRO A 292 -15.30 -16.80 -23.70
N LYS A 293 -15.01 -15.97 -22.69
CA LYS A 293 -14.05 -16.33 -21.63
C LYS A 293 -14.60 -16.00 -20.25
N LEU A 294 -14.51 -16.96 -19.32
CA LEU A 294 -14.63 -16.75 -17.90
C LEU A 294 -13.24 -16.88 -17.27
N VAL A 295 -12.74 -15.81 -16.67
CA VAL A 295 -11.45 -15.80 -15.99
C VAL A 295 -11.67 -15.66 -14.48
N LEU A 296 -11.24 -16.67 -13.73
CA LEU A 296 -11.16 -16.63 -12.27
C LEU A 296 -9.79 -16.06 -11.89
N TYR A 297 -9.75 -14.81 -11.43
CA TYR A 297 -8.52 -14.05 -11.25
C TYR A 297 -8.21 -13.85 -9.77
N ILE A 298 -7.35 -14.73 -9.23
CA ILE A 298 -6.98 -14.78 -7.82
C ILE A 298 -5.56 -14.25 -7.65
N ALA A 299 -5.41 -13.11 -7.00
CA ALA A 299 -4.10 -12.58 -6.69
C ALA A 299 -4.13 -11.79 -5.38
N PRO A 300 -3.00 -11.72 -4.64
CA PRO A 300 -2.94 -10.98 -3.39
C PRO A 300 -3.32 -9.52 -3.57
N THR A 301 -3.81 -8.89 -2.50
CA THR A 301 -4.09 -7.45 -2.51
C THR A 301 -2.77 -6.66 -2.66
N GLY A 302 -2.81 -5.54 -3.38
CA GLY A 302 -1.62 -4.70 -3.63
C GLY A 302 -0.73 -5.16 -4.79
N THR A 303 -1.12 -6.19 -5.56
CA THR A 303 -0.41 -6.65 -6.77
C THR A 303 -0.96 -6.07 -8.08
N GLY A 304 -1.76 -5.01 -8.01
CA GLY A 304 -2.24 -4.30 -9.19
C GLY A 304 -3.40 -4.94 -9.93
N LYS A 305 -4.17 -5.86 -9.31
CA LYS A 305 -5.40 -6.44 -9.90
C LYS A 305 -6.35 -5.37 -10.44
N THR A 306 -6.70 -4.40 -9.61
CA THR A 306 -7.65 -3.32 -9.92
C THR A 306 -7.16 -2.41 -11.07
N LEU A 307 -5.87 -2.40 -11.39
CA LEU A 307 -5.29 -1.64 -12.50
C LEU A 307 -5.25 -2.42 -13.82
N THR A 308 -5.45 -3.74 -13.78
CA THR A 308 -5.43 -4.61 -14.97
C THR A 308 -6.41 -4.17 -16.08
N PRO A 309 -7.61 -3.59 -15.77
CA PRO A 309 -8.51 -3.00 -16.75
C PRO A 309 -7.86 -1.98 -17.69
N ILE A 310 -6.84 -1.23 -17.23
CA ILE A 310 -6.11 -0.24 -18.06
C ILE A 310 -5.45 -0.94 -19.27
N GLY A 311 -4.80 -2.10 -19.06
CA GLY A 311 -4.20 -2.86 -20.13
C GLY A 311 -5.26 -3.56 -21.01
N LEU A 312 -6.26 -4.21 -20.40
CA LEU A 312 -7.33 -4.90 -21.14
C LEU A 312 -8.11 -3.94 -22.04
N SER A 313 -8.20 -2.66 -21.68
CA SER A 313 -8.89 -1.65 -22.49
C SER A 313 -8.19 -1.29 -23.81
N GLU A 314 -6.99 -1.79 -24.05
CA GLU A 314 -6.31 -1.63 -25.36
C GLU A 314 -7.04 -2.40 -26.47
N GLN A 315 -7.67 -3.53 -26.16
CA GLN A 315 -8.38 -4.36 -27.14
C GLN A 315 -9.89 -4.42 -26.88
N TYR A 316 -10.30 -4.35 -25.62
CA TYR A 316 -11.71 -4.50 -25.19
C TYR A 316 -12.29 -3.16 -24.70
N ARG A 317 -13.60 -3.09 -24.66
CA ARG A 317 -14.35 -2.06 -23.95
C ARG A 317 -14.74 -2.62 -22.59
N VAL A 318 -14.09 -2.14 -21.55
CA VAL A 318 -14.18 -2.72 -20.21
C VAL A 318 -15.34 -2.10 -19.44
N ILE A 319 -16.18 -2.93 -18.84
CA ILE A 319 -17.17 -2.53 -17.82
C ILE A 319 -16.60 -3.01 -16.48
N PHE A 320 -16.07 -2.08 -15.71
CA PHE A 320 -15.53 -2.35 -14.38
C PHE A 320 -16.65 -2.21 -13.35
N VAL A 321 -16.90 -3.27 -12.59
CA VAL A 321 -17.93 -3.30 -11.55
C VAL A 321 -17.29 -3.47 -10.18
N CYS A 322 -17.62 -2.57 -9.25
CA CYS A 322 -17.16 -2.65 -7.87
C CYS A 322 -18.30 -2.37 -6.89
N ALA A 323 -18.25 -3.02 -5.72
CA ALA A 323 -19.17 -2.73 -4.62
C ALA A 323 -18.69 -1.48 -3.85
N ALA A 324 -17.38 -1.38 -3.64
CA ALA A 324 -16.75 -0.30 -2.90
C ALA A 324 -16.44 0.88 -3.83
N ARG A 325 -17.11 2.00 -3.60
CA ARG A 325 -17.07 3.21 -4.43
C ARG A 325 -15.67 3.78 -4.61
N HIS A 326 -14.88 3.87 -3.54
CA HIS A 326 -13.52 4.41 -3.59
C HIS A 326 -12.58 3.61 -4.51
N VAL A 327 -12.82 2.31 -4.69
CA VAL A 327 -12.05 1.47 -5.62
C VAL A 327 -12.28 1.91 -7.06
N GLY A 328 -13.54 2.20 -7.41
CA GLY A 328 -13.88 2.75 -8.71
C GLY A 328 -13.29 4.15 -8.94
N LEU A 329 -13.30 5.01 -7.92
CA LEU A 329 -12.69 6.35 -7.98
C LEU A 329 -11.15 6.28 -8.12
N ALA A 330 -10.50 5.36 -7.41
CA ALA A 330 -9.06 5.13 -7.55
C ALA A 330 -8.69 4.63 -8.96
N LEU A 331 -9.47 3.70 -9.51
CA LEU A 331 -9.29 3.28 -10.90
C LEU A 331 -9.52 4.45 -11.88
N ALA A 332 -10.53 5.28 -11.64
CA ALA A 332 -10.82 6.45 -12.48
C ALA A 332 -9.63 7.40 -12.54
N LYS A 333 -9.05 7.74 -11.39
CA LYS A 333 -7.87 8.60 -11.28
C LYS A 333 -6.67 8.03 -12.02
N ALA A 334 -6.41 6.72 -11.88
CA ALA A 334 -5.38 6.01 -12.62
C ALA A 334 -5.64 6.02 -14.13
N CYS A 335 -6.88 5.81 -14.57
CA CYS A 335 -7.28 5.85 -15.97
C CYS A 335 -7.09 7.24 -16.59
N ILE A 336 -7.50 8.30 -15.90
CA ILE A 336 -7.31 9.69 -16.36
C ILE A 336 -5.81 9.98 -16.50
N SER A 337 -5.00 9.58 -15.51
CA SER A 337 -3.53 9.73 -15.55
C SER A 337 -2.89 8.95 -16.71
N ALA A 338 -3.43 7.77 -17.05
CA ALA A 338 -3.04 6.98 -18.23
C ALA A 338 -3.65 7.48 -19.55
N LYS A 339 -4.39 8.59 -19.53
CA LYS A 339 -5.10 9.19 -20.68
C LYS A 339 -6.13 8.26 -21.31
N LYS A 340 -6.81 7.46 -20.49
CA LYS A 340 -7.93 6.60 -20.91
C LYS A 340 -9.25 7.38 -20.92
N ARG A 341 -10.13 7.01 -21.83
CA ARG A 341 -11.45 7.60 -21.99
C ARG A 341 -12.46 6.83 -21.15
N ILE A 342 -12.92 7.45 -20.07
CA ILE A 342 -13.75 6.78 -19.07
C ILE A 342 -15.14 7.38 -18.97
N ALA A 343 -16.08 6.58 -18.45
CA ALA A 343 -17.41 6.99 -18.07
C ALA A 343 -17.80 6.39 -16.72
N PHE A 344 -18.80 6.98 -16.06
CA PHE A 344 -19.25 6.59 -14.73
C PHE A 344 -20.73 6.21 -14.74
N ALA A 345 -21.02 5.06 -14.16
CA ALA A 345 -22.36 4.57 -13.89
C ALA A 345 -22.52 4.32 -12.37
N PHE A 346 -22.57 5.39 -11.59
CA PHE A 346 -22.77 5.34 -10.15
C PHE A 346 -24.17 5.85 -9.77
N GLY A 347 -24.94 5.05 -9.02
CA GLY A 347 -26.28 5.38 -8.57
C GLY A 347 -27.24 5.68 -9.72
N CYS A 348 -27.10 4.99 -10.85
CA CYS A 348 -27.93 5.16 -12.02
C CYS A 348 -29.24 4.40 -11.87
N GLY A 349 -30.38 5.12 -11.95
CA GLY A 349 -31.70 4.54 -12.08
C GLY A 349 -32.15 4.39 -13.53
N SER A 350 -31.41 4.95 -14.49
CA SER A 350 -31.60 4.82 -15.93
C SER A 350 -30.28 5.05 -16.67
N VAL A 351 -30.26 4.70 -17.95
CA VAL A 351 -29.11 4.93 -18.85
C VAL A 351 -28.75 6.41 -18.95
N ASP A 352 -29.73 7.33 -18.88
CA ASP A 352 -29.51 8.78 -18.98
C ASP A 352 -28.72 9.36 -17.78
N ASN A 353 -28.61 8.60 -16.70
CA ASN A 353 -27.85 9.00 -15.53
C ASN A 353 -26.33 8.74 -15.65
N ILE A 354 -25.88 8.04 -16.70
CA ILE A 354 -24.47 7.79 -16.98
C ILE A 354 -23.76 9.12 -17.30
N ARG A 355 -22.53 9.28 -16.82
CA ARG A 355 -21.72 10.48 -16.99
C ARG A 355 -20.38 10.14 -17.62
N LEU A 356 -20.08 10.80 -18.75
CA LEU A 356 -18.80 10.69 -19.43
C LEU A 356 -17.82 11.71 -18.86
N HIS A 357 -16.59 11.27 -18.69
CA HIS A 357 -15.48 12.18 -18.55
C HIS A 357 -15.27 12.93 -19.88
N TYR A 358 -14.87 14.19 -19.83
CA TYR A 358 -14.77 15.02 -21.04
C TYR A 358 -13.81 14.50 -22.11
N TYR A 359 -12.83 13.65 -21.74
CA TYR A 359 -11.99 12.95 -22.71
C TYR A 359 -12.75 11.90 -23.54
N ALA A 360 -13.80 11.33 -22.98
CA ALA A 360 -14.62 10.33 -23.66
C ALA A 360 -15.78 10.93 -24.47
N ALA A 361 -16.19 12.14 -24.15
CA ALA A 361 -17.32 12.79 -24.81
C ALA A 361 -16.95 13.24 -26.23
N LYS A 362 -17.94 13.16 -27.13
CA LYS A 362 -17.80 13.63 -28.49
C LYS A 362 -17.89 15.16 -28.54
N ASP A 363 -18.85 15.74 -27.82
CA ASP A 363 -19.11 17.15 -27.75
C ASP A 363 -19.02 17.68 -26.32
N VAL A 364 -18.29 18.81 -26.17
CA VAL A 364 -18.07 19.47 -24.88
C VAL A 364 -18.29 20.97 -25.03
N VAL A 365 -19.18 21.53 -24.21
CA VAL A 365 -19.41 22.99 -24.16
C VAL A 365 -18.47 23.59 -23.11
N ARG A 366 -17.60 24.51 -23.57
CA ARG A 366 -16.67 25.23 -22.71
C ARG A 366 -17.22 26.64 -22.36
N ASP A 367 -16.89 27.09 -21.17
CA ASP A 367 -17.15 28.48 -20.77
C ASP A 367 -16.22 29.43 -21.56
N ARG A 368 -16.81 30.48 -22.15
CA ARG A 368 -16.07 31.42 -23.00
C ARG A 368 -15.07 32.29 -22.21
N ARG A 369 -15.32 32.52 -20.91
CA ARG A 369 -14.48 33.38 -20.06
C ARG A 369 -13.32 32.62 -19.42
N THR A 370 -13.62 31.42 -18.85
CA THR A 370 -12.65 30.65 -18.04
C THR A 370 -11.99 29.53 -18.85
N GLY A 371 -12.49 29.18 -20.05
CA GLY A 371 -12.09 28.00 -20.81
C GLY A 371 -12.52 26.66 -20.16
N GLY A 372 -13.11 26.70 -18.97
CA GLY A 372 -13.56 25.55 -18.20
C GLY A 372 -14.70 24.80 -18.88
N ILE A 373 -14.88 23.52 -18.52
CA ILE A 373 -15.92 22.66 -19.07
C ILE A 373 -17.25 22.97 -18.39
N ARG A 374 -18.25 23.43 -19.14
CA ARG A 374 -19.58 23.78 -18.65
C ARG A 374 -20.56 22.59 -18.75
N LYS A 375 -20.50 21.83 -19.86
CA LYS A 375 -21.42 20.72 -20.13
C LYS A 375 -20.72 19.67 -21.00
N VAL A 376 -20.95 18.42 -20.67
CA VAL A 376 -20.48 17.25 -21.42
C VAL A 376 -21.69 16.55 -22.02
N ASP A 377 -21.63 16.19 -23.30
CA ASP A 377 -22.66 15.37 -23.94
C ASP A 377 -22.45 13.89 -23.55
N ASN A 378 -23.46 13.33 -22.86
CA ASN A 378 -23.44 11.94 -22.41
C ASN A 378 -24.23 11.00 -23.33
N SER A 379 -24.78 11.49 -24.43
CA SER A 379 -25.66 10.72 -25.30
C SER A 379 -24.92 9.69 -26.19
N VAL A 380 -23.63 9.94 -26.50
CA VAL A 380 -22.81 9.12 -27.38
C VAL A 380 -21.59 8.58 -26.63
N GLY A 381 -21.55 7.25 -26.49
CA GLY A 381 -20.53 6.54 -25.72
C GLY A 381 -19.53 5.71 -26.54
N ASP A 382 -19.43 5.95 -27.85
CA ASP A 382 -18.57 5.21 -28.80
C ASP A 382 -17.05 5.30 -28.44
N ASN A 383 -16.65 6.41 -27.82
CA ASN A 383 -15.29 6.64 -27.39
C ASN A 383 -14.94 6.05 -26.02
N VAL A 384 -15.90 5.56 -25.24
CA VAL A 384 -15.66 5.06 -23.89
C VAL A 384 -14.83 3.77 -23.95
N GLU A 385 -13.65 3.79 -23.30
CA GLU A 385 -12.78 2.62 -23.20
C GLU A 385 -13.07 1.83 -21.93
N ILE A 386 -13.31 2.53 -20.82
CA ILE A 386 -13.62 1.91 -19.52
C ILE A 386 -14.85 2.60 -18.92
N MET A 387 -15.91 1.82 -18.67
CA MET A 387 -17.09 2.21 -17.93
C MET A 387 -16.91 1.75 -16.48
N ILE A 388 -16.88 2.68 -15.52
CA ILE A 388 -16.76 2.38 -14.09
C ILE A 388 -18.15 2.41 -13.45
N SER A 389 -18.57 1.29 -12.88
CA SER A 389 -19.93 1.08 -12.41
C SER A 389 -19.97 0.56 -10.97
N ASP A 390 -20.96 0.99 -10.20
CA ASP A 390 -21.36 0.29 -8.99
C ASP A 390 -22.22 -0.95 -9.31
N ILE A 391 -22.42 -1.82 -8.31
CA ILE A 391 -23.17 -3.07 -8.49
C ILE A 391 -24.62 -2.79 -8.94
N LYS A 392 -25.27 -1.76 -8.43
CA LYS A 392 -26.68 -1.43 -8.75
C LYS A 392 -26.84 -0.93 -10.18
N SER A 393 -25.84 -0.23 -10.69
CA SER A 393 -25.88 0.42 -12.01
C SER A 393 -25.34 -0.46 -13.14
N TYR A 394 -24.80 -1.64 -12.85
CA TYR A 394 -24.15 -2.50 -13.83
C TYR A 394 -25.01 -2.78 -15.06
N ARG A 395 -26.28 -3.12 -14.90
CA ARG A 395 -27.18 -3.41 -16.03
C ARG A 395 -27.34 -2.21 -16.97
N HIS A 396 -27.48 -0.99 -16.40
CA HIS A 396 -27.53 0.24 -17.21
C HIS A 396 -26.21 0.50 -17.94
N ALA A 397 -25.07 0.29 -17.26
CA ALA A 397 -23.74 0.39 -17.86
C ALA A 397 -23.57 -0.60 -19.01
N MET A 398 -23.99 -1.85 -18.83
CA MET A 398 -23.92 -2.92 -19.81
C MET A 398 -24.72 -2.59 -21.08
N TYR A 399 -25.99 -2.18 -20.93
CA TYR A 399 -26.84 -1.80 -22.08
C TYR A 399 -26.31 -0.55 -22.80
N TYR A 400 -25.84 0.43 -22.05
CA TYR A 400 -25.20 1.62 -22.64
C TYR A 400 -23.97 1.24 -23.47
N MET A 401 -23.06 0.45 -22.92
CA MET A 401 -21.86 0.04 -23.66
C MET A 401 -22.17 -0.83 -24.88
N ASN A 402 -23.19 -1.71 -24.77
CA ASN A 402 -23.63 -2.55 -25.88
C ASN A 402 -24.30 -1.76 -27.01
N ALA A 403 -24.90 -0.62 -26.72
CA ALA A 403 -25.49 0.25 -27.75
C ALA A 403 -24.46 0.82 -28.73
N PHE A 404 -23.21 0.96 -28.30
CA PHE A 404 -22.11 1.54 -29.10
C PHE A 404 -21.02 0.54 -29.51
N ASN A 405 -21.02 -0.68 -28.95
CA ASN A 405 -19.95 -1.64 -29.16
C ASN A 405 -20.51 -3.05 -29.38
N PRO A 406 -19.92 -3.86 -30.27
CA PRO A 406 -20.34 -5.24 -30.42
C PRO A 406 -19.98 -6.08 -29.18
N LEU A 407 -20.83 -7.05 -28.83
CA LEU A 407 -20.71 -7.85 -27.61
C LEU A 407 -19.36 -8.54 -27.44
N ASN A 408 -18.76 -9.04 -28.54
CA ASN A 408 -17.45 -9.69 -28.50
C ASN A 408 -16.30 -8.75 -28.12
N LYS A 409 -16.50 -7.45 -28.21
CA LYS A 409 -15.54 -6.42 -27.74
C LYS A 409 -15.79 -5.99 -26.31
N LEU A 410 -16.92 -6.34 -25.71
CA LEU A 410 -17.20 -6.02 -24.32
C LEU A 410 -16.53 -7.01 -23.39
N LEU A 411 -16.05 -6.49 -22.24
CA LEU A 411 -15.46 -7.27 -21.17
C LEU A 411 -16.02 -6.78 -19.82
N LEU A 412 -16.63 -7.66 -19.07
CA LEU A 412 -17.03 -7.42 -17.68
C LEU A 412 -15.84 -7.75 -16.77
N TYR A 413 -15.35 -6.76 -16.04
CA TYR A 413 -14.37 -6.93 -14.99
C TYR A 413 -15.03 -6.66 -13.63
N TRP A 414 -15.35 -7.73 -12.88
CA TRP A 414 -16.01 -7.63 -11.59
C TRP A 414 -14.98 -7.74 -10.47
N ASP A 415 -14.72 -6.62 -9.80
CA ASP A 415 -13.76 -6.55 -8.70
C ASP A 415 -14.44 -6.90 -7.38
N GLU A 416 -13.84 -7.83 -6.63
CA GLU A 416 -14.31 -8.39 -5.37
C GLU A 416 -15.79 -8.88 -5.42
N PRO A 417 -16.14 -9.84 -6.29
CA PRO A 417 -17.50 -10.39 -6.39
C PRO A 417 -17.93 -11.13 -5.12
N THR A 418 -17.00 -11.49 -4.24
CA THR A 418 -17.20 -12.19 -2.97
C THR A 418 -17.67 -11.28 -1.83
N ILE A 419 -17.74 -9.97 -2.07
CA ILE A 419 -18.26 -9.03 -1.07
C ILE A 419 -19.68 -9.43 -0.65
N THR A 420 -19.91 -9.50 0.67
CA THR A 420 -21.17 -9.92 1.32
C THR A 420 -21.53 -11.41 1.22
N MET A 421 -20.66 -12.24 0.63
CA MET A 421 -20.91 -13.69 0.51
C MET A 421 -20.73 -14.46 1.82
N ASP A 422 -20.15 -13.85 2.85
CA ASP A 422 -20.06 -14.36 4.22
C ASP A 422 -21.39 -14.25 4.99
N TYR A 423 -22.34 -13.45 4.50
CA TYR A 423 -23.69 -13.34 5.10
C TYR A 423 -24.65 -14.34 4.49
N ALA A 424 -25.48 -14.96 5.31
CA ALA A 424 -26.55 -15.84 4.83
C ALA A 424 -27.55 -15.10 3.91
N GLU A 425 -27.88 -13.84 4.28
CA GLU A 425 -28.75 -12.94 3.52
C GLU A 425 -28.20 -11.51 3.58
N HIS A 426 -28.11 -10.85 2.44
CA HIS A 426 -27.73 -9.45 2.31
C HIS A 426 -28.53 -8.78 1.19
N GLU A 427 -28.77 -7.46 1.30
CA GLU A 427 -29.53 -6.71 0.28
C GLU A 427 -28.90 -6.77 -1.13
N PHE A 428 -27.58 -6.91 -1.21
CA PHE A 428 -26.88 -7.02 -2.49
C PHE A 428 -27.06 -8.39 -3.16
N HIS A 429 -27.46 -9.44 -2.44
CA HIS A 429 -27.60 -10.78 -3.03
C HIS A 429 -28.58 -10.81 -4.17
N SER A 430 -29.73 -10.13 -4.04
CA SER A 430 -30.73 -10.04 -5.11
C SER A 430 -30.20 -9.30 -6.33
N ILE A 431 -29.41 -8.23 -6.11
CA ILE A 431 -28.81 -7.42 -7.16
C ILE A 431 -27.70 -8.20 -7.88
N ILE A 432 -26.83 -8.87 -7.12
CA ILE A 432 -25.72 -9.69 -7.67
C ILE A 432 -26.30 -10.80 -8.54
N LYS A 433 -27.34 -11.50 -8.04
CA LYS A 433 -28.03 -12.55 -8.82
C LYS A 433 -28.64 -12.00 -10.10
N ALA A 434 -29.34 -10.87 -10.05
CA ALA A 434 -29.90 -10.23 -11.22
C ALA A 434 -28.81 -9.80 -12.23
N ASN A 435 -27.72 -9.22 -11.74
CA ASN A 435 -26.59 -8.83 -12.58
C ASN A 435 -25.96 -10.02 -13.29
N TRP A 436 -25.81 -11.18 -12.62
CA TRP A 436 -25.28 -12.38 -13.24
C TRP A 436 -26.26 -12.98 -14.23
N THR A 437 -27.53 -13.13 -13.85
CA THR A 437 -28.57 -13.76 -14.70
C THR A 437 -28.83 -12.96 -15.97
N GLU A 438 -28.85 -11.61 -15.90
CA GLU A 438 -29.13 -10.74 -17.03
C GLU A 438 -27.86 -10.38 -17.82
N ASN A 439 -26.68 -10.84 -17.42
CA ASN A 439 -25.43 -10.53 -18.11
C ASN A 439 -25.42 -11.11 -19.55
N ILE A 440 -25.20 -10.23 -20.54
CA ILE A 440 -25.05 -10.59 -21.95
C ILE A 440 -23.58 -10.52 -22.42
N VAL A 441 -22.66 -10.05 -21.58
CA VAL A 441 -21.24 -9.87 -21.93
C VAL A 441 -20.53 -11.23 -21.91
N PRO A 442 -19.94 -11.68 -23.05
CA PRO A 442 -19.35 -13.01 -23.15
C PRO A 442 -17.94 -13.13 -22.53
N ASN A 443 -17.27 -12.01 -22.26
CA ASN A 443 -15.96 -12.00 -21.65
C ASN A 443 -16.08 -11.50 -20.19
N VAL A 444 -15.82 -12.36 -19.22
CA VAL A 444 -16.00 -12.07 -17.80
C VAL A 444 -14.73 -12.36 -17.03
N VAL A 445 -14.31 -11.42 -16.22
CA VAL A 445 -13.25 -11.58 -15.21
C VAL A 445 -13.88 -11.42 -13.83
N LEU A 446 -13.79 -12.44 -13.00
CA LEU A 446 -14.10 -12.37 -11.58
C LEU A 446 -12.78 -12.23 -10.82
N SER A 447 -12.55 -11.08 -10.21
CA SER A 447 -11.28 -10.70 -9.59
C SER A 447 -11.42 -10.57 -8.07
N SER A 448 -10.73 -11.41 -7.30
CA SER A 448 -10.66 -11.29 -5.83
C SER A 448 -9.36 -11.89 -5.29
N ALA A 449 -9.01 -11.55 -4.05
CA ALA A 449 -7.94 -12.22 -3.32
C ALA A 449 -8.41 -13.54 -2.69
N THR A 450 -9.72 -13.70 -2.47
CA THR A 450 -10.38 -14.80 -1.75
C THR A 450 -11.48 -15.45 -2.58
N LEU A 451 -11.34 -15.42 -3.92
CA LEU A 451 -12.29 -16.15 -4.77
C LEU A 451 -12.16 -17.66 -4.49
N PRO A 452 -13.28 -18.42 -4.40
CA PRO A 452 -13.22 -19.86 -4.29
C PRO A 452 -12.43 -20.49 -5.43
N GLN A 453 -11.83 -21.65 -5.18
CA GLN A 453 -11.09 -22.39 -6.20
C GLN A 453 -12.00 -22.86 -7.33
N GLU A 454 -11.43 -23.11 -8.50
CA GLU A 454 -12.19 -23.54 -9.69
C GLU A 454 -13.10 -24.73 -9.43
N ALA A 455 -12.61 -25.75 -8.67
CA ALA A 455 -13.43 -26.92 -8.30
C ALA A 455 -14.64 -26.57 -7.42
N GLU A 456 -14.53 -25.54 -6.57
CA GLU A 456 -15.60 -25.05 -5.69
C GLU A 456 -16.63 -24.18 -6.46
N MET A 457 -16.28 -23.72 -7.67
CA MET A 457 -17.11 -22.84 -8.51
C MET A 457 -17.81 -23.60 -9.66
N ALA A 458 -17.84 -24.91 -9.64
CA ALA A 458 -18.42 -25.72 -10.72
C ALA A 458 -19.85 -25.28 -11.14
N PRO A 459 -20.79 -24.93 -10.24
CA PRO A 459 -22.11 -24.44 -10.64
C PRO A 459 -22.05 -23.14 -11.45
N THR A 460 -21.22 -22.18 -11.05
CA THR A 460 -21.01 -20.90 -11.76
C THR A 460 -20.40 -21.12 -13.15
N ILE A 461 -19.43 -22.02 -13.24
CA ILE A 461 -18.76 -22.38 -14.49
C ILE A 461 -19.75 -23.04 -15.46
N MET A 462 -20.53 -24.01 -14.98
CA MET A 462 -21.52 -24.70 -15.81
C MET A 462 -22.60 -23.73 -16.33
N ASP A 463 -23.08 -22.83 -15.47
CA ASP A 463 -24.06 -21.82 -15.87
C ASP A 463 -23.49 -20.88 -16.96
N PHE A 464 -22.25 -20.42 -16.80
CA PHE A 464 -21.61 -19.58 -17.80
C PHE A 464 -21.44 -20.30 -19.15
N GLN A 465 -20.96 -21.55 -19.13
CA GLN A 465 -20.77 -22.37 -20.34
C GLN A 465 -22.08 -22.70 -21.04
N ALA A 466 -23.16 -22.88 -20.27
CA ALA A 466 -24.50 -23.11 -20.83
C ALA A 466 -25.04 -21.87 -21.55
N ARG A 467 -24.76 -20.68 -21.07
CA ARG A 467 -25.19 -19.40 -21.67
C ARG A 467 -24.33 -18.96 -22.85
N PHE A 468 -23.01 -19.23 -22.79
CA PHE A 468 -22.05 -18.79 -23.79
C PHE A 468 -21.40 -20.01 -24.45
N LEU A 469 -21.97 -20.43 -25.60
CA LEU A 469 -21.54 -21.63 -26.28
C LEU A 469 -20.04 -21.55 -26.69
N GLY A 470 -19.28 -22.59 -26.35
CA GLY A 470 -17.84 -22.64 -26.63
C GLY A 470 -16.97 -21.81 -25.69
N ALA A 471 -17.53 -21.38 -24.55
CA ALA A 471 -16.81 -20.61 -23.55
C ALA A 471 -15.61 -21.36 -22.96
N GLN A 472 -14.49 -20.65 -22.85
CA GLN A 472 -13.27 -21.11 -22.19
C GLN A 472 -13.24 -20.60 -20.75
N VAL A 473 -12.79 -21.44 -19.83
CA VAL A 473 -12.59 -21.09 -18.43
C VAL A 473 -11.10 -21.10 -18.13
N HIS A 474 -10.62 -20.05 -17.48
CA HIS A 474 -9.22 -19.90 -17.11
C HIS A 474 -9.13 -19.53 -15.63
N SER A 475 -8.32 -20.25 -14.88
CA SER A 475 -7.99 -19.93 -13.50
C SER A 475 -6.57 -19.36 -13.44
N ILE A 476 -6.45 -18.09 -13.03
CA ILE A 476 -5.17 -17.39 -12.89
C ILE A 476 -4.97 -17.13 -11.40
N VAL A 477 -3.99 -17.82 -10.83
CA VAL A 477 -3.67 -17.74 -9.39
C VAL A 477 -2.26 -17.21 -9.23
N SER A 478 -2.13 -16.06 -8.56
CA SER A 478 -0.83 -15.51 -8.18
C SER A 478 -0.49 -15.79 -6.73
N HIS A 479 0.77 -15.99 -6.49
CA HIS A 479 1.36 -16.13 -5.17
C HIS A 479 2.60 -15.23 -4.98
N ASP A 480 2.70 -14.18 -5.80
CA ASP A 480 3.78 -13.20 -5.67
C ASP A 480 3.85 -12.64 -4.26
N CYS A 481 5.01 -12.80 -3.63
CA CYS A 481 5.27 -12.38 -2.28
C CYS A 481 6.50 -11.46 -2.25
N GLN A 482 6.26 -10.15 -2.17
CA GLN A 482 7.34 -9.15 -2.06
C GLN A 482 7.54 -8.64 -0.65
N LYS A 483 6.66 -9.02 0.29
CA LYS A 483 6.64 -8.53 1.68
C LYS A 483 6.20 -9.62 2.62
N THR A 484 6.70 -9.54 3.84
CA THR A 484 6.28 -10.38 4.96
C THR A 484 5.33 -9.62 5.86
N ILE A 485 4.25 -10.28 6.30
CA ILE A 485 3.35 -9.80 7.34
C ILE A 485 3.37 -10.85 8.45
N SER A 486 4.00 -10.52 9.57
CA SER A 486 4.14 -11.45 10.69
C SER A 486 2.82 -11.64 11.43
N LEU A 487 2.37 -12.86 11.59
CA LEU A 487 1.20 -13.21 12.41
C LEU A 487 1.65 -13.50 13.84
N VAL A 488 1.06 -12.77 14.79
CA VAL A 488 1.44 -12.81 16.21
C VAL A 488 0.24 -13.29 17.03
N ASN A 489 0.44 -14.30 17.86
CA ASN A 489 -0.61 -14.86 18.70
C ASN A 489 -0.94 -13.97 19.92
N LYS A 490 -1.94 -14.36 20.71
CA LYS A 490 -2.38 -13.62 21.90
C LYS A 490 -1.27 -13.40 22.93
N ASP A 491 -0.28 -14.30 22.97
CA ASP A 491 0.84 -14.26 23.92
C ASP A 491 2.04 -13.48 23.38
N GLY A 492 1.97 -13.01 22.13
CA GLY A 492 2.98 -12.18 21.50
C GLY A 492 4.07 -12.93 20.75
N TYR A 493 3.85 -14.17 20.39
CA TYR A 493 4.79 -14.99 19.62
C TYR A 493 4.37 -15.07 18.15
N VAL A 494 5.34 -14.94 17.25
CA VAL A 494 5.14 -15.18 15.82
C VAL A 494 4.67 -16.61 15.59
N GLN A 495 3.73 -16.80 14.67
CA GLN A 495 3.12 -18.10 14.36
C GLN A 495 3.39 -18.51 12.91
N LEU A 496 3.77 -19.78 12.78
CA LEU A 496 3.94 -20.51 11.52
C LEU A 496 3.55 -21.98 11.77
N PRO A 497 3.24 -22.78 10.75
CA PRO A 497 2.84 -24.17 10.93
C PRO A 497 3.75 -24.97 11.87
N HIS A 498 5.08 -24.85 11.72
CA HIS A 498 6.05 -25.57 12.59
C HIS A 498 6.10 -25.07 14.03
N LEU A 499 5.54 -23.91 14.34
CA LEU A 499 5.46 -23.33 15.69
C LEU A 499 4.11 -23.61 16.36
N MET A 500 3.09 -23.98 15.58
CA MET A 500 1.71 -24.13 16.04
C MET A 500 1.35 -25.58 16.38
N PHE A 501 1.84 -26.55 15.59
CA PHE A 501 1.37 -27.92 15.64
C PHE A 501 2.46 -28.87 16.20
N ALA A 502 2.21 -29.42 17.39
CA ALA A 502 3.08 -30.39 18.03
C ALA A 502 3.00 -31.77 17.35
N ASP A 503 1.82 -32.13 16.86
CA ASP A 503 1.62 -33.38 16.15
C ASP A 503 2.08 -33.27 14.70
N TRP A 504 2.77 -34.29 14.21
CA TRP A 504 3.29 -34.41 12.85
C TRP A 504 2.18 -34.38 11.79
N ALA A 505 1.07 -35.09 12.02
CA ALA A 505 -0.02 -35.18 11.07
C ALA A 505 -0.72 -33.83 10.89
N ASP A 506 -0.96 -33.13 11.99
CA ASP A 506 -1.57 -31.79 11.97
C ASP A 506 -0.68 -30.77 11.28
N MET A 507 0.63 -30.79 11.58
CA MET A 507 1.61 -29.92 10.93
C MET A 507 1.68 -30.20 9.43
N ARG A 508 1.71 -31.46 9.01
CA ARG A 508 1.75 -31.83 7.59
C ARG A 508 0.47 -31.45 6.86
N ALA A 509 -0.69 -31.63 7.51
CA ALA A 509 -1.98 -31.20 6.98
C ALA A 509 -2.02 -29.67 6.77
N SER A 510 -1.51 -28.91 7.74
CA SER A 510 -1.35 -27.45 7.65
C SER A 510 -0.41 -27.05 6.50
N ALA A 511 0.73 -27.70 6.35
CA ALA A 511 1.68 -27.44 5.27
C ALA A 511 1.05 -27.71 3.90
N ALA A 512 0.31 -28.82 3.75
CA ALA A 512 -0.42 -29.16 2.52
C ALA A 512 -1.53 -28.14 2.21
N HIS A 513 -2.28 -27.68 3.23
CA HIS A 513 -3.26 -26.58 3.08
C HIS A 513 -2.60 -25.30 2.58
N CYS A 514 -1.50 -24.87 3.20
CA CYS A 514 -0.77 -23.67 2.79
C CYS A 514 -0.19 -23.78 1.38
N ARG A 515 0.23 -24.99 0.97
CA ARG A 515 0.71 -25.24 -0.41
C ARG A 515 -0.41 -25.15 -1.44
N ALA A 516 -1.60 -25.61 -1.09
CA ALA A 516 -2.79 -25.44 -1.93
C ALA A 516 -3.23 -23.96 -2.03
N HIS A 517 -2.98 -23.18 -0.96
CA HIS A 517 -3.35 -21.77 -0.85
C HIS A 517 -2.11 -20.86 -0.77
N LYS A 518 -1.30 -20.84 -1.83
CA LYS A 518 -0.01 -20.11 -1.86
C LYS A 518 -0.12 -18.59 -1.61
N THR A 519 -1.31 -18.01 -1.68
CA THR A 519 -1.57 -16.62 -1.24
C THR A 519 -1.22 -16.39 0.23
N LEU A 520 -1.20 -17.45 1.05
CA LEU A 520 -0.79 -17.43 2.46
C LEU A 520 0.71 -17.23 2.66
N LEU A 521 1.57 -17.46 1.64
CA LEU A 521 3.02 -17.24 1.73
C LEU A 521 3.38 -15.82 2.20
N ARG A 522 2.52 -14.84 1.92
CA ARG A 522 2.70 -13.46 2.38
C ARG A 522 2.76 -13.35 3.91
N TYR A 523 2.08 -14.24 4.63
CA TYR A 523 1.97 -14.23 6.09
C TYR A 523 3.03 -15.08 6.80
N PHE A 524 3.98 -15.63 6.07
CA PHE A 524 5.09 -16.38 6.65
C PHE A 524 6.24 -15.42 6.98
N ASP A 525 6.49 -15.24 8.28
CA ASP A 525 7.64 -14.46 8.76
C ASP A 525 8.94 -15.06 8.24
N LEU A 526 9.69 -14.26 7.47
CA LEU A 526 10.90 -14.76 6.81
C LEU A 526 12.01 -15.07 7.82
N ARG A 527 12.06 -14.38 8.96
CA ARG A 527 13.05 -14.68 10.04
C ARG A 527 12.83 -16.07 10.61
N GLU A 528 11.58 -16.44 10.89
CA GLU A 528 11.25 -17.77 11.41
C GLU A 528 11.36 -18.85 10.32
N VAL A 529 10.99 -18.55 9.08
CA VAL A 529 11.16 -19.43 7.92
C VAL A 529 12.63 -19.84 7.76
N VAL A 530 13.56 -18.87 7.74
CA VAL A 530 14.99 -19.16 7.53
C VAL A 530 15.64 -19.89 8.70
N LYS A 531 15.16 -19.66 9.94
CA LYS A 531 15.61 -20.43 11.10
C LYS A 531 15.26 -21.92 10.96
N PHE A 532 14.02 -22.21 10.51
CA PHE A 532 13.59 -23.58 10.24
C PHE A 532 14.42 -24.23 9.14
N ILE A 533 14.60 -23.53 8.01
CA ILE A 533 15.41 -23.99 6.88
C ILE A 533 16.84 -24.31 7.35
N ALA A 534 17.47 -23.42 8.11
CA ALA A 534 18.83 -23.61 8.61
C ALA A 534 18.94 -24.80 9.57
N HIS A 535 17.98 -24.97 10.48
CA HIS A 535 17.95 -26.08 11.42
C HIS A 535 17.80 -27.44 10.72
N VAL A 536 16.85 -27.56 9.79
CA VAL A 536 16.58 -28.80 9.05
C VAL A 536 17.76 -29.18 8.14
N ASN A 537 18.35 -28.22 7.44
CA ASN A 537 19.52 -28.48 6.59
C ASN A 537 20.78 -28.77 7.40
N GLY A 538 21.06 -28.04 8.48
CA GLY A 538 22.20 -28.26 9.36
C GLY A 538 22.17 -29.64 10.01
N GLY A 539 20.98 -30.12 10.43
CA GLY A 539 20.77 -31.44 10.99
C GLY A 539 20.55 -32.55 9.95
N ARG A 540 20.45 -32.23 8.66
CA ARG A 540 20.06 -33.17 7.58
C ARG A 540 18.77 -33.93 7.90
N LEU A 541 17.75 -33.22 8.43
CA LEU A 541 16.53 -33.80 8.96
C LEU A 541 15.46 -34.08 7.88
N TRP A 542 15.80 -33.92 6.60
CA TRP A 542 14.92 -34.21 5.46
C TRP A 542 14.95 -35.68 5.06
N THR A 543 13.91 -36.16 4.43
CA THR A 543 13.76 -37.55 3.98
C THR A 543 14.65 -37.89 2.78
N SER A 544 15.11 -36.93 2.01
CA SER A 544 15.96 -37.14 0.83
C SER A 544 16.89 -35.95 0.59
N ALA A 545 18.12 -36.20 0.21
CA ALA A 545 19.14 -35.20 -0.13
C ALA A 545 18.75 -34.25 -1.30
N ARG A 546 17.71 -34.59 -2.05
CA ARG A 546 17.17 -33.68 -3.10
C ARG A 546 16.59 -32.38 -2.51
N TYR A 547 16.20 -32.42 -1.22
CA TYR A 547 15.69 -31.28 -0.49
C TYR A 547 16.77 -30.44 0.19
N ALA A 548 18.05 -30.76 0.00
CA ALA A 548 19.15 -29.94 0.49
C ALA A 548 19.13 -28.57 -0.21
N VAL A 549 19.41 -27.51 0.53
CA VAL A 549 19.32 -26.12 0.05
C VAL A 549 20.20 -25.87 -1.17
N GLU A 550 21.40 -26.46 -1.24
CA GLU A 550 22.37 -26.31 -2.31
C GLU A 550 21.90 -26.98 -3.63
N ARG A 551 21.01 -27.97 -3.53
CA ARG A 551 20.41 -28.63 -4.70
C ARG A 551 19.12 -27.97 -5.15
N TYR A 552 18.42 -27.35 -4.23
CA TYR A 552 17.14 -26.68 -4.52
C TYR A 552 17.38 -25.33 -5.18
N PHE A 553 18.34 -24.56 -4.72
CA PHE A 553 18.72 -23.26 -5.26
C PHE A 553 20.02 -23.38 -6.08
N SER A 554 19.90 -23.77 -7.35
CA SER A 554 21.02 -23.89 -8.29
C SER A 554 21.43 -22.56 -8.92
N ASP A 555 20.53 -21.59 -9.02
CA ASP A 555 20.78 -20.24 -9.51
C ASP A 555 20.50 -19.21 -8.42
N ILE A 556 21.39 -18.25 -8.29
CA ILE A 556 21.26 -17.16 -7.31
C ILE A 556 19.97 -16.33 -7.50
N ALA A 557 19.45 -16.24 -8.73
CA ALA A 557 18.20 -15.53 -9.01
C ALA A 557 16.95 -16.29 -8.52
N ASP A 558 17.06 -17.59 -8.31
CA ASP A 558 15.99 -18.38 -7.72
C ASP A 558 15.84 -18.12 -6.22
N ILE A 559 16.86 -17.54 -5.59
CA ILE A 559 16.82 -17.16 -4.19
C ILE A 559 16.04 -15.85 -4.05
N ASN A 560 14.72 -15.95 -3.99
CA ASN A 560 13.81 -14.84 -3.75
C ASN A 560 12.80 -15.21 -2.66
N MET A 561 12.08 -14.23 -2.13
CA MET A 561 11.15 -14.44 -1.00
C MET A 561 10.11 -15.52 -1.27
N THR A 562 9.52 -15.54 -2.46
CA THR A 562 8.49 -16.51 -2.85
C THR A 562 9.04 -17.92 -2.86
N ASN A 563 10.21 -18.13 -3.47
CA ASN A 563 10.83 -19.44 -3.58
C ASN A 563 11.38 -19.95 -2.22
N ILE A 564 11.94 -19.06 -1.39
CA ILE A 564 12.37 -19.42 -0.02
C ILE A 564 11.17 -19.92 0.81
N LYS A 565 10.04 -19.23 0.76
CA LYS A 565 8.83 -19.61 1.49
C LYS A 565 8.17 -20.87 0.90
N ALA A 566 8.23 -21.05 -0.42
CA ALA A 566 7.80 -22.29 -1.08
C ALA A 566 8.67 -23.48 -0.67
N TYR A 567 9.98 -23.30 -0.66
CA TYR A 567 10.94 -24.30 -0.18
C TYR A 567 10.72 -24.69 1.28
N TYR A 568 10.42 -23.71 2.14
CA TYR A 568 10.04 -23.98 3.52
C TYR A 568 8.83 -24.93 3.62
N LEU A 569 7.78 -24.73 2.84
CA LEU A 569 6.62 -25.63 2.80
C LEU A 569 7.00 -27.02 2.31
N GLU A 570 7.86 -27.11 1.30
CA GLU A 570 8.35 -28.38 0.79
C GLU A 570 9.19 -29.12 1.82
N LEU A 571 10.03 -28.42 2.58
CA LEU A 571 10.76 -29.02 3.71
C LEU A 571 9.83 -29.52 4.81
N LEU A 572 8.79 -28.74 5.17
CA LEU A 572 7.82 -29.16 6.19
C LEU A 572 7.14 -30.49 5.85
N GLU A 573 6.76 -30.69 4.59
CA GLU A 573 6.13 -31.94 4.15
C GLU A 573 7.11 -33.13 4.10
N ASN A 574 8.40 -32.86 4.00
CA ASN A 574 9.45 -33.86 3.72
C ASN A 574 10.52 -33.97 4.82
N VAL A 575 10.26 -33.42 6.01
CA VAL A 575 11.04 -33.66 7.20
C VAL A 575 10.79 -35.10 7.69
N GLN A 576 11.77 -35.71 8.34
CA GLN A 576 11.66 -37.04 8.96
C GLN A 576 10.62 -37.04 10.11
N ALA A 577 9.57 -37.84 9.97
CA ALA A 577 8.42 -37.83 10.91
C ALA A 577 8.81 -38.21 12.34
N ASP A 578 9.74 -39.13 12.48
CA ASP A 578 10.29 -39.60 13.76
C ASP A 578 11.10 -38.53 14.50
N ARG A 579 11.64 -37.55 13.75
CA ARG A 579 12.40 -36.43 14.31
C ARG A 579 11.53 -35.21 14.63
N TRP A 580 10.26 -35.23 14.26
CA TRP A 580 9.39 -34.08 14.46
C TRP A 580 9.26 -33.61 15.91
N PRO A 581 9.11 -34.50 16.92
CA PRO A 581 9.05 -34.08 18.31
C PRO A 581 10.28 -33.30 18.78
N ASP A 582 11.48 -33.72 18.35
CA ASP A 582 12.74 -33.07 18.70
C ASP A 582 12.83 -31.69 18.05
N ILE A 583 12.44 -31.60 16.77
CA ILE A 583 12.40 -30.32 16.02
C ILE A 583 11.44 -29.37 16.68
N TRP A 584 10.22 -29.81 16.98
CA TRP A 584 9.22 -28.99 17.63
C TRP A 584 9.67 -28.47 18.99
N ALA A 585 10.23 -29.35 19.83
CA ALA A 585 10.78 -28.98 21.13
C ALA A 585 11.93 -27.97 21.02
N HIS A 586 12.83 -28.14 20.05
CA HIS A 586 13.90 -27.18 19.77
C HIS A 586 13.34 -25.77 19.51
N PHE A 587 12.34 -25.61 18.60
CA PHE A 587 11.77 -24.33 18.30
C PHE A 587 10.96 -23.75 19.45
N GLN A 588 10.25 -24.56 20.23
CA GLN A 588 9.53 -24.08 21.41
C GLN A 588 10.47 -23.50 22.48
N ALA A 589 11.64 -24.15 22.69
CA ALA A 589 12.64 -23.69 23.65
C ALA A 589 13.32 -22.37 23.26
N GLN A 590 13.39 -22.08 21.97
CA GLN A 590 14.05 -20.87 21.42
C GLN A 590 13.10 -19.73 21.08
N ARG A 591 11.81 -19.87 21.37
CA ARG A 591 10.82 -18.83 21.04
C ARG A 591 11.11 -17.53 21.78
N VAL A 592 11.11 -16.43 21.02
CA VAL A 592 11.24 -15.08 21.56
C VAL A 592 9.92 -14.37 21.37
N ARG A 593 9.46 -13.74 22.44
CA ARG A 593 8.25 -12.92 22.39
C ARG A 593 8.52 -11.67 21.55
N ALA A 594 7.82 -11.52 20.43
CA ALA A 594 8.02 -10.39 19.53
C ALA A 594 7.33 -9.11 20.06
N HIS A 595 6.03 -9.23 20.42
CA HIS A 595 5.20 -8.10 20.85
C HIS A 595 4.15 -8.57 21.86
N ALA A 596 3.67 -7.66 22.71
CA ALA A 596 2.45 -7.88 23.46
C ALA A 596 1.22 -7.80 22.54
N SER A 597 0.27 -8.76 22.68
CA SER A 597 -1.01 -8.71 21.96
C SER A 597 -2.12 -8.07 22.80
N ASN A 598 -1.82 -6.97 23.48
CA ASN A 598 -2.73 -6.22 24.33
C ASN A 598 -3.41 -5.10 23.55
N VAL A 599 -4.45 -4.51 24.16
CA VAL A 599 -5.05 -3.25 23.67
C VAL A 599 -4.44 -2.01 24.31
N ASN A 600 -3.29 -2.12 25.00
CA ASN A 600 -2.56 -1.00 25.62
C ASN A 600 -1.78 -0.17 24.58
N ILE A 601 -2.26 -0.15 23.36
CA ILE A 601 -1.68 0.57 22.22
C ILE A 601 -1.69 2.08 22.34
N THR A 602 -2.47 2.62 23.27
CA THR A 602 -2.48 4.06 23.61
C THR A 602 -1.55 4.41 24.78
N ALA A 603 -0.87 3.42 25.34
CA ALA A 603 0.01 3.54 26.48
C ALA A 603 1.29 2.68 26.32
N GLN A 604 1.44 1.63 27.12
CA GLN A 604 2.68 0.86 27.23
C GLN A 604 3.14 0.18 25.92
N ASP A 605 2.23 -0.27 25.09
CA ASP A 605 2.54 -1.00 23.85
C ASP A 605 2.59 -0.09 22.61
N ALA A 606 2.34 1.21 22.76
CA ALA A 606 2.28 2.15 21.64
C ALA A 606 3.56 2.17 20.81
N HIS A 607 4.73 2.12 21.45
CA HIS A 607 6.04 2.13 20.79
C HIS A 607 6.31 0.91 19.89
N THR A 608 5.55 -0.16 20.04
CA THR A 608 5.67 -1.37 19.20
C THR A 608 4.93 -1.27 17.86
N LEU A 609 4.18 -0.18 17.65
CA LEU A 609 3.50 0.13 16.39
C LEU A 609 4.36 1.12 15.60
N THR A 610 5.03 0.60 14.57
CA THR A 610 6.09 1.30 13.84
C THR A 610 5.67 1.56 12.40
N CYS A 611 6.38 2.46 11.74
CA CYS A 611 6.33 2.68 10.30
C CYS A 611 5.02 3.23 9.72
N GLY A 612 3.87 3.11 10.37
CA GLY A 612 2.62 3.61 9.83
C GLY A 612 1.37 3.25 10.66
N PRO A 613 0.17 3.59 10.12
CA PRO A 613 -1.09 3.43 10.83
C PRO A 613 -1.44 1.97 11.15
N THR A 614 -2.25 1.81 12.20
CA THR A 614 -2.75 0.51 12.67
C THR A 614 -4.26 0.39 12.45
N LEU A 615 -4.72 -0.79 12.03
CA LEU A 615 -6.14 -1.15 11.95
C LEU A 615 -6.51 -2.10 13.09
N PHE A 616 -7.50 -1.74 13.91
CA PHE A 616 -8.08 -2.63 14.93
C PHE A 616 -9.48 -3.05 14.51
N LEU A 617 -9.72 -4.34 14.34
CA LEU A 617 -11.02 -4.91 13.98
C LEU A 617 -11.67 -5.55 15.19
N ALA A 618 -12.93 -5.18 15.45
CA ALA A 618 -13.74 -5.70 16.54
C ALA A 618 -15.23 -5.70 16.17
N ASN A 619 -16.04 -6.51 16.82
CA ASN A 619 -17.50 -6.42 16.72
C ASN A 619 -18.02 -5.25 17.57
N ASP A 620 -17.51 -5.10 18.79
CA ASP A 620 -17.88 -4.02 19.71
C ASP A 620 -16.82 -2.89 19.64
N VAL A 621 -16.91 -2.13 18.55
CA VAL A 621 -15.99 -1.02 18.24
C VAL A 621 -15.98 0.03 19.35
N GLU A 622 -17.14 0.37 19.93
CA GLU A 622 -17.27 1.37 20.97
C GLU A 622 -16.56 0.96 22.26
N LYS A 623 -16.70 -0.30 22.65
CA LYS A 623 -16.04 -0.84 23.83
C LYS A 623 -14.51 -0.77 23.71
N ILE A 624 -13.96 -1.14 22.57
CA ILE A 624 -12.49 -1.04 22.32
C ILE A 624 -12.03 0.41 22.33
N ALA A 625 -12.79 1.33 21.72
CA ALA A 625 -12.47 2.75 21.70
C ALA A 625 -12.49 3.37 23.10
N LYS A 626 -13.53 3.11 23.88
CA LYS A 626 -13.65 3.55 25.28
C LYS A 626 -12.53 2.99 26.16
N PHE A 627 -12.17 1.70 25.94
CA PHE A 627 -11.05 1.08 26.64
C PHE A 627 -9.70 1.72 26.30
N ALA A 628 -9.45 2.02 25.02
CA ALA A 628 -8.23 2.71 24.60
C ALA A 628 -8.09 4.10 25.26
N LEU A 629 -9.19 4.84 25.35
CA LEU A 629 -9.24 6.14 26.04
C LEU A 629 -9.00 6.02 27.56
N GLN A 630 -9.64 5.02 28.20
CA GLN A 630 -9.47 4.77 29.63
C GLN A 630 -8.01 4.42 29.97
N ILE A 631 -7.36 3.60 29.17
CA ILE A 631 -5.94 3.23 29.35
C ILE A 631 -5.01 4.43 29.17
N ALA A 632 -5.34 5.35 28.27
CA ALA A 632 -4.57 6.58 28.04
C ALA A 632 -4.58 7.54 29.25
N GLN A 633 -5.54 7.37 30.19
CA GLN A 633 -5.68 8.19 31.40
C GLN A 633 -5.73 9.70 31.11
N ILE A 634 -6.60 10.10 30.20
CA ILE A 634 -6.81 11.51 29.86
C ILE A 634 -7.78 12.12 30.85
N PRO A 635 -7.42 13.24 31.53
CA PRO A 635 -8.32 13.98 32.44
C PRO A 635 -9.50 14.60 31.68
N GLU A 636 -10.65 14.69 32.33
CA GLU A 636 -11.84 15.33 31.75
C GLU A 636 -11.64 16.82 31.44
N CYS A 637 -10.83 17.54 32.23
CA CYS A 637 -10.53 18.97 32.03
C CYS A 637 -9.78 19.28 30.71
N VAL A 638 -9.17 18.30 30.06
CA VAL A 638 -8.48 18.52 28.77
C VAL A 638 -9.40 19.09 27.68
N MET A 639 -10.70 18.78 27.76
CA MET A 639 -11.66 19.34 26.81
C MET A 639 -11.99 20.78 27.09
N ASP A 640 -12.04 21.14 28.35
CA ASP A 640 -12.30 22.53 28.79
C ASP A 640 -11.08 23.39 28.44
N ASP A 641 -9.85 22.92 28.73
CA ASP A 641 -8.61 23.60 28.35
C ASP A 641 -8.50 23.85 26.84
N LEU A 642 -8.89 22.88 26.02
CA LEU A 642 -8.88 23.01 24.55
C LEU A 642 -9.96 23.99 24.08
N MET A 643 -11.14 24.00 24.72
CA MET A 643 -12.21 24.92 24.39
C MET A 643 -11.79 26.37 24.67
N ASP A 644 -11.18 26.63 25.83
CA ASP A 644 -10.65 27.96 26.20
C ASP A 644 -9.60 28.44 25.15
N ILE A 645 -8.73 27.56 24.68
CA ILE A 645 -7.75 27.89 23.63
C ILE A 645 -8.46 28.26 22.31
N ILE A 646 -9.48 27.50 21.92
CA ILE A 646 -10.21 27.71 20.68
C ILE A 646 -11.02 29.01 20.73
N GLU A 647 -11.70 29.28 21.86
CA GLU A 647 -12.45 30.53 22.06
C GLU A 647 -11.49 31.73 21.98
N HIS A 648 -10.34 31.65 22.65
CA HIS A 648 -9.29 32.67 22.58
C HIS A 648 -8.81 32.89 21.11
N ASN A 649 -8.50 31.80 20.37
CA ASN A 649 -8.04 31.89 18.99
C ASN A 649 -9.13 32.44 18.05
N ASN A 650 -10.41 32.10 18.28
CA ASN A 650 -11.53 32.63 17.51
C ASN A 650 -11.68 34.14 17.75
N GLY A 651 -11.56 34.62 19.00
CA GLY A 651 -11.55 36.04 19.30
C GLY A 651 -10.44 36.80 18.57
N ILE A 652 -9.25 36.22 18.49
CA ILE A 652 -8.15 36.81 17.73
C ILE A 652 -8.46 36.80 16.20
N LYS A 653 -9.00 35.71 15.65
CA LYS A 653 -9.37 35.61 14.22
C LYS A 653 -10.41 36.65 13.85
N ASP A 654 -11.42 36.86 14.70
CA ASP A 654 -12.45 37.88 14.49
C ASP A 654 -11.85 39.28 14.49
N ALA A 655 -10.97 39.57 15.45
CA ALA A 655 -10.26 40.86 15.54
C ALA A 655 -9.32 41.10 14.33
N MET A 656 -8.67 40.04 13.82
CA MET A 656 -7.85 40.11 12.61
C MET A 656 -8.71 40.37 11.36
N ALA A 657 -9.85 39.70 11.24
CA ALA A 657 -10.77 39.87 10.10
C ALA A 657 -11.42 41.28 10.10
N GLU A 658 -11.60 41.91 11.28
CA GLU A 658 -12.03 43.31 11.38
C GLU A 658 -10.91 44.24 10.91
N LEU A 659 -9.69 44.06 11.38
CA LEU A 659 -8.53 44.82 10.95
C LEU A 659 -8.22 44.66 9.44
N GLU A 660 -8.42 43.48 8.85
CA GLU A 660 -8.25 43.25 7.41
C GLU A 660 -9.26 44.11 6.60
N ARG A 661 -10.52 44.14 7.05
CA ARG A 661 -11.53 45.02 6.45
C ARG A 661 -11.17 46.50 6.57
N ASP A 662 -10.74 46.93 7.76
CA ASP A 662 -10.32 48.31 7.97
C ASP A 662 -9.09 48.68 7.12
N ILE A 663 -8.17 47.75 6.88
CA ILE A 663 -7.01 47.93 5.99
C ILE A 663 -7.49 48.03 4.53
N GLU A 664 -8.41 47.19 4.09
CA GLU A 664 -8.99 47.23 2.73
C GLU A 664 -9.70 48.56 2.49
N ASP A 665 -10.55 48.97 3.42
CA ASP A 665 -11.27 50.27 3.37
C ASP A 665 -10.30 51.46 3.34
N ALA A 666 -9.27 51.47 4.17
CA ALA A 666 -8.26 52.52 4.22
C ALA A 666 -7.39 52.59 2.94
N VAL A 667 -7.14 51.44 2.30
CA VAL A 667 -6.43 51.36 1.02
C VAL A 667 -7.29 51.84 -0.12
N GLU A 668 -8.60 51.51 -0.13
CA GLU A 668 -9.55 52.00 -1.12
C GLU A 668 -9.76 53.54 -1.02
N GLU A 669 -9.92 54.08 0.20
CA GLU A 669 -9.97 55.53 0.41
C GLU A 669 -8.67 56.27 0.01
N GLY A 670 -7.52 55.66 0.26
CA GLY A 670 -6.21 56.21 -0.13
C GLY A 670 -6.03 56.25 -1.66
N THR A 671 -6.52 55.21 -2.36
CA THR A 671 -6.50 55.20 -3.84
C THR A 671 -7.51 56.17 -4.48
N ALA A 672 -8.65 56.40 -3.82
CA ALA A 672 -9.65 57.42 -4.28
C ALA A 672 -9.13 58.85 -4.18
N LYS A 673 -8.31 59.17 -3.17
CA LYS A 673 -7.74 60.51 -2.99
C LYS A 673 -6.57 60.83 -3.94
N THR A 674 -5.93 59.85 -4.54
CA THR A 674 -4.83 60.00 -5.52
C THR A 674 -5.30 59.97 -6.98
N GLY A 675 -6.56 59.60 -7.24
CA GLY A 675 -7.15 59.52 -8.57
C GLY A 675 -7.78 60.81 -9.14
N GLY A 676 -7.67 61.95 -8.43
CA GLY A 676 -8.39 63.22 -8.77
C GLY A 676 -7.48 64.35 -9.26
N LYS A 677 -6.51 64.16 -10.15
CA LYS A 677 -5.90 65.20 -11.03
C LYS A 677 -4.99 64.50 -12.04
N ASP A 678 -5.38 64.60 -13.27
CA ASP A 678 -4.73 64.59 -14.56
C ASP A 678 -5.29 63.55 -15.51
N LYS A 679 -6.27 64.06 -16.27
CA LYS A 679 -6.56 63.56 -17.60
C LYS A 679 -5.63 64.34 -18.54
N ASP A 680 -4.61 63.73 -19.05
CA ASP A 680 -4.22 63.73 -20.48
C ASP A 680 -2.81 63.16 -20.68
N LYS A 681 -2.73 62.35 -21.75
CA LYS A 681 -1.53 61.89 -22.48
C LYS A 681 -0.72 60.69 -21.98
N ASP A 682 -0.79 59.78 -22.82
CA ASP A 682 0.15 58.81 -23.38
C ASP A 682 -0.08 57.34 -23.01
N LYS A 683 -0.58 56.68 -24.07
CA LYS A 683 -0.48 55.20 -24.24
C LYS A 683 0.99 54.79 -24.42
N ASP A 684 1.28 53.59 -23.99
CA ASP A 684 2.47 52.79 -24.18
C ASP A 684 3.57 52.98 -23.16
N LYS A 685 3.49 52.05 -22.12
CA LYS A 685 4.63 51.26 -21.63
C LYS A 685 4.16 50.35 -20.51
N LYS A 686 3.95 49.06 -20.84
CA LYS A 686 3.89 47.97 -19.84
C LYS A 686 5.28 47.84 -19.21
N THR A 687 5.43 48.28 -17.98
CA THR A 687 6.55 47.90 -17.13
C THR A 687 5.97 47.24 -15.88
N ASN A 688 6.32 45.95 -15.70
CA ASN A 688 6.10 45.22 -14.46
C ASN A 688 6.77 45.95 -13.29
N LYS A 689 6.02 46.69 -12.49
CA LYS A 689 6.46 47.13 -11.16
C LYS A 689 6.22 46.02 -10.17
N LYS A 690 7.29 45.60 -9.49
CA LYS A 690 7.23 44.71 -8.32
C LYS A 690 6.34 45.30 -7.24
N VAL A 691 5.54 44.44 -6.60
CA VAL A 691 4.56 44.80 -5.59
C VAL A 691 5.17 45.36 -4.28
N ASP A 692 6.50 45.42 -4.19
CA ASP A 692 7.23 45.78 -2.95
C ASP A 692 7.39 47.29 -2.65
N ASP A 693 6.88 48.20 -3.49
CA ASP A 693 7.10 49.65 -3.34
C ASP A 693 5.83 50.45 -3.09
N ILE A 694 4.76 49.88 -2.49
CA ILE A 694 3.59 50.66 -2.05
C ILE A 694 3.93 51.24 -0.67
N GLN A 695 4.19 52.56 -0.61
CA GLN A 695 4.28 53.27 0.67
C GLN A 695 2.89 53.29 1.31
N PHE A 696 2.66 52.40 2.27
CA PHE A 696 1.42 52.38 3.06
C PHE A 696 1.33 53.63 3.92
N SER A 697 0.10 54.11 4.14
CA SER A 697 -0.15 55.21 5.10
C SER A 697 0.34 54.80 6.53
N PRO A 698 0.70 55.79 7.37
CA PRO A 698 1.08 55.50 8.75
C PRO A 698 0.00 54.72 9.54
N GLU A 699 -1.26 54.90 9.21
CA GLU A 699 -2.39 54.20 9.80
C GLU A 699 -2.41 52.74 9.37
N VAL A 700 -2.31 52.43 8.07
CA VAL A 700 -2.26 51.06 7.55
C VAL A 700 -1.03 50.31 8.09
N ARG A 701 0.09 51.00 8.31
CA ARG A 701 1.28 50.38 8.92
C ARG A 701 1.06 49.99 10.37
N ARG A 702 0.40 50.85 11.17
CA ARG A 702 0.00 50.54 12.57
C ARG A 702 -1.00 49.38 12.63
N MET A 703 -1.96 49.32 11.71
CA MET A 703 -2.92 48.22 11.61
C MET A 703 -2.22 46.90 11.32
N LYS A 704 -1.22 46.90 10.42
CA LYS A 704 -0.41 45.71 10.10
C LYS A 704 0.46 45.28 11.30
N GLU A 705 1.09 46.20 12.01
CA GLU A 705 1.83 45.90 13.23
C GLU A 705 0.90 45.26 14.30
N LYS A 706 -0.29 45.81 14.48
CA LYS A 706 -1.29 45.24 15.39
C LYS A 706 -1.78 43.85 14.95
N MET A 707 -1.88 43.62 13.65
CA MET A 707 -2.25 42.32 13.08
C MET A 707 -1.15 41.27 13.31
N ASP A 708 0.13 41.67 13.19
CA ASP A 708 1.27 40.79 13.49
C ASP A 708 1.39 40.48 14.99
N ASP A 709 1.08 41.45 15.86
CA ASP A 709 0.99 41.23 17.30
C ASP A 709 -0.14 40.25 17.66
N LEU A 710 -1.29 40.35 17.01
CA LEU A 710 -2.41 39.41 17.19
C LEU A 710 -2.02 38.00 16.69
N ARG A 711 -1.31 37.87 15.57
CA ARG A 711 -0.80 36.57 15.08
C ARG A 711 0.09 35.89 16.11
N GLN A 712 0.93 36.62 16.82
CA GLN A 712 1.79 36.08 17.87
C GLN A 712 1.03 35.62 19.11
N GLN A 713 -0.18 36.13 19.35
CA GLN A 713 -1.05 35.74 20.47
C GLN A 713 -1.85 34.47 20.23
N VAL A 714 -1.86 33.95 19.01
CA VAL A 714 -2.55 32.69 18.68
C VAL A 714 -1.87 31.54 19.42
N LYS A 715 -2.66 30.85 20.25
CA LYS A 715 -2.19 29.69 21.01
C LYS A 715 -2.26 28.45 20.18
N TRP A 716 -1.32 27.51 20.41
CA TRP A 716 -1.33 26.23 19.76
C TRP A 716 -2.50 25.38 20.24
N GLY A 717 -3.55 25.28 19.43
CA GLY A 717 -4.76 24.51 19.72
C GLY A 717 -4.59 23.04 19.34
N ALA A 718 -3.79 22.31 20.09
CA ALA A 718 -3.60 20.88 19.88
C ALA A 718 -3.68 20.13 21.23
N LEU A 719 -4.00 18.84 21.17
CA LEU A 719 -3.93 17.97 22.34
C LEU A 719 -2.49 17.91 22.83
N ASN A 720 -2.28 17.95 24.16
CA ASN A 720 -0.96 17.87 24.76
C ASN A 720 -0.24 16.58 24.31
N ASP A 721 1.02 16.68 23.91
CA ASP A 721 1.85 15.58 23.42
C ASP A 721 1.98 14.39 24.39
N MET A 722 1.74 14.62 25.70
CA MET A 722 1.66 13.56 26.71
C MET A 722 0.54 12.54 26.42
N PHE A 723 -0.54 12.96 25.75
CA PHE A 723 -1.70 12.11 25.47
C PHE A 723 -1.72 11.56 24.03
N VAL A 724 -0.83 12.05 23.17
CA VAL A 724 -0.74 11.58 21.78
C VAL A 724 0.24 10.42 21.69
N PRO A 725 -0.21 9.21 21.27
CA PRO A 725 0.65 8.04 21.23
C PRO A 725 1.95 8.27 20.44
N ASN A 726 3.06 7.82 21.02
CA ASN A 726 4.42 7.88 20.46
C ASN A 726 5.03 9.28 20.28
N ARG A 727 4.41 10.33 20.79
CA ARG A 727 5.09 11.61 20.98
C ARG A 727 6.13 11.53 22.11
N ALA A 728 7.11 12.41 22.11
CA ALA A 728 8.22 12.36 23.06
C ALA A 728 7.76 12.32 24.53
N GLU A 729 6.81 13.16 24.92
CA GLU A 729 6.28 13.20 26.29
C GLU A 729 5.46 11.95 26.65
N HIS A 730 4.74 11.38 25.67
CA HIS A 730 4.03 10.12 25.84
C HIS A 730 5.01 8.96 26.10
N LEU A 731 6.09 8.88 25.30
CA LEU A 731 7.11 7.84 25.45
C LEU A 731 7.83 7.94 26.79
N LYS A 732 8.18 9.14 27.26
CA LYS A 732 8.76 9.34 28.60
C LYS A 732 7.85 8.81 29.72
N ARG A 733 6.55 8.96 29.57
CA ARG A 733 5.56 8.49 30.55
C ARG A 733 5.37 6.98 30.51
N TRP A 734 5.22 6.40 29.32
CA TRP A 734 4.74 5.03 29.16
C TRP A 734 5.81 4.01 28.79
N ALA A 735 6.95 4.45 28.25
CA ALA A 735 8.08 3.61 27.87
C ALA A 735 9.42 4.14 28.43
N PRO A 736 9.53 4.48 29.73
CA PRO A 736 10.72 5.11 30.32
C PRO A 736 11.95 4.18 30.34
N HIS A 737 11.77 2.91 30.01
CA HIS A 737 12.84 1.89 29.94
C HIS A 737 13.57 1.88 28.59
N LEU A 738 13.06 2.60 27.58
CA LEU A 738 13.69 2.68 26.27
C LEU A 738 14.66 3.87 26.23
N SER A 739 15.85 3.64 25.66
CA SER A 739 16.80 4.69 25.35
C SER A 739 16.38 5.46 24.08
N ASP A 740 16.88 6.69 23.93
CA ASP A 740 16.62 7.51 22.73
C ASP A 740 17.10 6.80 21.44
N GLU A 741 18.18 6.02 21.50
CA GLU A 741 18.71 5.24 20.38
C GLU A 741 17.76 4.09 20.01
N GLU A 742 17.19 3.39 20.98
CA GLU A 742 16.21 2.32 20.77
C GLU A 742 14.92 2.88 20.18
N ILE A 743 14.44 4.03 20.68
CA ILE A 743 13.25 4.72 20.15
C ILE A 743 13.50 5.14 18.69
N ALA A 744 14.64 5.76 18.40
CA ALA A 744 14.99 6.18 17.04
C ALA A 744 15.10 4.98 16.09
N SER A 745 15.69 3.87 16.53
CA SER A 745 15.82 2.64 15.75
C SER A 745 14.47 1.96 15.51
N ALA A 746 13.58 1.95 16.51
CA ALA A 746 12.24 1.36 16.39
C ALA A 746 11.33 2.16 15.47
N SER A 747 11.59 3.47 15.29
CA SER A 747 10.78 4.38 14.47
C SER A 747 9.27 4.28 14.76
N PRO A 748 8.84 4.47 16.04
CA PRO A 748 7.44 4.34 16.42
C PRO A 748 6.59 5.37 15.68
N PHE A 749 5.45 4.93 15.15
CA PHE A 749 4.58 5.80 14.38
C PHE A 749 3.70 6.67 15.29
N THR A 750 3.57 7.93 14.96
CA THR A 750 2.69 8.88 15.68
C THR A 750 1.73 9.58 14.73
N SER A 751 0.60 10.05 15.26
CA SER A 751 -0.38 10.83 14.50
C SER A 751 0.12 12.24 14.18
N ARG A 752 -0.48 12.85 13.15
CA ARG A 752 -0.23 14.24 12.73
C ARG A 752 -1.57 14.96 12.54
N VAL A 753 -2.23 15.25 13.66
CA VAL A 753 -3.45 16.09 13.68
C VAL A 753 -3.00 17.51 13.90
N GLU A 754 -3.24 18.37 12.91
CA GLU A 754 -2.83 19.76 12.91
C GLU A 754 -3.86 20.64 13.67
N PRO A 755 -3.50 21.84 14.13
CA PRO A 755 -4.43 22.75 14.87
C PRO A 755 -5.72 23.05 14.12
N GLU A 756 -5.66 23.21 12.78
CA GLU A 756 -6.82 23.43 11.93
C GLU A 756 -7.78 22.23 11.96
N ASP A 757 -7.25 21.02 12.02
CA ASP A 757 -8.06 19.81 12.15
C ASP A 757 -8.69 19.74 13.54
N VAL A 758 -7.96 20.15 14.62
CA VAL A 758 -8.50 20.21 15.98
C VAL A 758 -9.67 21.18 16.06
N GLU A 759 -9.57 22.38 15.47
CA GLU A 759 -10.67 23.33 15.40
C GLU A 759 -11.91 22.73 14.69
N ARG A 760 -11.70 22.06 13.55
CA ARG A 760 -12.78 21.38 12.80
C ARG A 760 -13.43 20.27 13.63
N ILE A 761 -12.66 19.52 14.41
CA ILE A 761 -13.14 18.42 15.26
C ILE A 761 -13.95 18.98 16.44
N MET A 762 -13.48 20.05 17.07
CA MET A 762 -14.11 20.60 18.28
C MET A 762 -15.51 21.16 18.03
N VAL A 763 -15.77 21.73 16.84
CA VAL A 763 -17.11 22.24 16.48
C VAL A 763 -18.13 21.15 16.10
N LEU A 764 -17.71 19.88 16.02
CA LEU A 764 -18.61 18.80 15.65
C LEU A 764 -19.68 18.56 16.74
N PRO A 765 -20.96 18.36 16.37
CA PRO A 765 -22.03 18.04 17.31
C PRO A 765 -22.04 16.54 17.66
N ILE A 766 -20.95 16.05 18.26
CA ILE A 766 -20.79 14.66 18.71
C ILE A 766 -20.25 14.64 20.15
N GLU A 767 -20.33 13.48 20.81
CA GLU A 767 -19.78 13.32 22.17
C GLU A 767 -18.29 13.60 22.23
N ASN A 768 -17.83 14.22 23.31
CA ASN A 768 -16.43 14.60 23.53
C ASN A 768 -15.46 13.42 23.45
N ILE A 769 -15.90 12.20 23.82
CA ILE A 769 -15.10 10.97 23.72
C ILE A 769 -14.56 10.77 22.28
N TRP A 770 -15.43 10.93 21.29
CA TRP A 770 -15.05 10.75 19.89
C TRP A 770 -14.15 11.86 19.36
N LYS A 771 -14.33 13.09 19.87
CA LYS A 771 -13.44 14.22 19.55
C LYS A 771 -12.03 13.98 20.08
N VAL A 772 -11.91 13.61 21.37
CA VAL A 772 -10.60 13.34 22.02
C VAL A 772 -9.86 12.22 21.29
N LEU A 773 -10.54 11.10 21.00
CA LEU A 773 -9.94 9.99 20.28
C LEU A 773 -9.41 10.43 18.91
N LEU A 774 -10.19 11.21 18.16
CA LEU A 774 -9.76 11.67 16.84
C LEU A 774 -8.56 12.64 16.94
N MET A 775 -8.52 13.50 17.95
CA MET A 775 -7.37 14.38 18.24
C MET A 775 -6.12 13.61 18.68
N MET A 776 -6.27 12.46 19.35
CA MET A 776 -5.16 11.53 19.61
C MET A 776 -4.64 10.84 18.32
N GLY A 777 -5.35 11.00 17.22
CA GLY A 777 -5.10 10.28 15.97
C GLY A 777 -5.76 8.89 15.92
N ILE A 778 -6.84 8.68 16.66
CA ILE A 778 -7.62 7.45 16.69
C ILE A 778 -8.97 7.67 16.02
N GLY A 779 -9.12 7.18 14.79
CA GLY A 779 -10.39 7.15 14.08
C GLY A 779 -11.28 6.01 14.57
N VAL A 780 -12.55 6.28 14.83
CA VAL A 780 -13.51 5.28 15.32
C VAL A 780 -14.73 5.21 14.41
N MET A 781 -15.01 4.03 13.90
CA MET A 781 -16.16 3.77 13.02
C MET A 781 -17.33 3.21 13.84
N THR A 782 -18.10 4.09 14.49
CA THR A 782 -19.32 3.73 15.24
C THR A 782 -20.56 4.33 14.60
N ASP A 783 -21.74 3.75 14.84
CA ASP A 783 -23.02 4.28 14.37
C ASP A 783 -23.29 5.68 14.94
N GLN A 784 -22.86 5.95 16.17
CA GLN A 784 -23.01 7.25 16.83
C GLN A 784 -22.13 8.33 16.20
N ALA A 785 -20.85 8.05 16.04
CA ALA A 785 -19.90 9.01 15.44
C ALA A 785 -20.15 9.21 13.95
N ASN A 786 -20.46 8.15 13.22
CA ASN A 786 -20.71 8.18 11.78
C ASN A 786 -22.11 8.71 11.39
N SER A 787 -23.03 8.89 12.35
CA SER A 787 -24.25 9.65 12.09
C SER A 787 -23.94 11.11 11.70
N ASN A 788 -22.78 11.61 12.10
CA ASN A 788 -22.28 12.90 11.67
C ASN A 788 -21.39 12.74 10.43
N LYS A 789 -21.90 13.20 9.29
CA LYS A 789 -21.21 13.11 7.99
C LYS A 789 -19.86 13.83 8.00
N THR A 790 -19.77 15.00 8.66
CA THR A 790 -18.55 15.80 8.74
C THR A 790 -17.45 15.09 9.53
N TYR A 791 -17.79 14.40 10.64
CA TYR A 791 -16.82 13.56 11.36
C TYR A 791 -16.21 12.49 10.46
N THR A 792 -17.07 11.80 9.71
CA THR A 792 -16.62 10.75 8.79
C THR A 792 -15.73 11.30 7.67
N GLU A 793 -16.03 12.48 7.15
CA GLU A 793 -15.23 13.16 6.12
C GLU A 793 -13.85 13.55 6.66
N ILE A 794 -13.78 14.19 7.83
CA ILE A 794 -12.50 14.57 8.48
C ILE A 794 -11.66 13.31 8.77
N MET A 795 -12.27 12.28 9.37
CA MET A 795 -11.57 11.03 9.66
C MET A 795 -11.01 10.35 8.39
N LYS A 796 -11.79 10.32 7.31
CA LYS A 796 -11.36 9.77 6.01
C LYS A 796 -10.20 10.59 5.42
N GLU A 797 -10.26 11.90 5.48
CA GLU A 797 -9.21 12.81 5.02
C GLU A 797 -7.89 12.54 5.78
N LEU A 798 -7.95 12.47 7.11
CA LEU A 798 -6.79 12.18 7.95
C LEU A 798 -6.23 10.77 7.69
N ALA A 799 -7.10 9.78 7.46
CA ALA A 799 -6.69 8.40 7.15
C ALA A 799 -6.02 8.30 5.78
N GLN A 800 -6.54 8.96 4.75
CA GLN A 800 -5.96 8.99 3.40
C GLN A 800 -4.55 9.59 3.40
N ASN A 801 -4.36 10.64 4.20
CA ASN A 801 -3.08 11.33 4.35
C ASN A 801 -2.13 10.63 5.34
N GLN A 802 -2.47 9.43 5.85
CA GLN A 802 -1.71 8.68 6.87
C GLN A 802 -1.42 9.49 8.14
N ARG A 803 -2.35 10.35 8.54
CA ARG A 803 -2.23 11.21 9.72
C ARG A 803 -2.79 10.56 10.99
N LEU A 804 -3.59 9.48 10.86
CA LEU A 804 -4.13 8.74 12.00
C LEU A 804 -3.16 7.66 12.46
N TYR A 805 -3.02 7.54 13.79
CA TYR A 805 -2.25 6.48 14.43
C TYR A 805 -2.96 5.13 14.38
N LEU A 806 -4.27 5.12 14.64
CA LEU A 806 -5.09 3.93 14.75
C LEU A 806 -6.49 4.17 14.15
N ILE A 807 -7.05 3.13 13.51
CA ILE A 807 -8.47 3.10 13.16
C ILE A 807 -9.10 1.88 13.83
N ILE A 808 -10.14 2.09 14.64
CA ILE A 808 -10.96 1.05 15.26
C ILE A 808 -12.25 0.91 14.46
N ALA A 809 -12.52 -0.27 13.92
CA ALA A 809 -13.63 -0.49 13.01
C ALA A 809 -14.22 -1.90 13.12
N SER A 810 -15.46 -2.08 12.61
CA SER A 810 -16.04 -3.39 12.40
C SER A 810 -15.39 -4.12 11.22
N THR A 811 -15.62 -5.44 11.12
CA THR A 811 -15.12 -6.22 9.99
C THR A 811 -15.68 -5.77 8.65
N ASP A 812 -16.83 -5.12 8.63
CA ASP A 812 -17.44 -4.60 7.40
C ASP A 812 -16.67 -3.43 6.79
N TYR A 813 -15.89 -2.71 7.61
CA TYR A 813 -14.96 -1.68 7.17
C TYR A 813 -13.87 -2.21 6.21
N ILE A 814 -13.59 -3.51 6.24
CA ILE A 814 -12.59 -4.15 5.37
C ILE A 814 -12.87 -3.87 3.90
N TYR A 815 -14.13 -3.88 3.50
CA TYR A 815 -14.54 -3.72 2.10
C TYR A 815 -14.49 -2.27 1.62
N GLY A 816 -14.54 -1.31 2.53
CA GLY A 816 -14.80 0.11 2.25
C GLY A 816 -13.55 1.00 2.18
N THR A 817 -12.31 0.50 2.28
CA THR A 817 -11.16 1.38 2.41
C THR A 817 -9.95 0.97 1.58
N ASN A 818 -9.23 1.97 1.11
CA ASN A 818 -7.95 1.80 0.41
C ASN A 818 -6.78 2.38 1.23
N TYR A 819 -6.96 2.55 2.54
CA TYR A 819 -5.90 3.09 3.40
C TYR A 819 -4.76 2.10 3.55
N GLN A 820 -3.57 2.63 3.78
CA GLN A 820 -2.37 1.84 3.96
C GLN A 820 -2.11 1.65 5.45
N PHE A 821 -2.12 0.40 5.91
CA PHE A 821 -1.82 0.05 7.28
C PHE A 821 -0.54 -0.75 7.38
N CYS A 822 0.26 -0.51 8.43
CA CYS A 822 1.43 -1.32 8.75
C CYS A 822 1.10 -2.42 9.74
N HIS A 823 0.18 -2.17 10.67
CA HIS A 823 -0.19 -3.15 11.69
C HIS A 823 -1.68 -3.40 11.73
N GLY A 824 -2.05 -4.58 12.22
CA GLY A 824 -3.44 -4.99 12.44
C GLY A 824 -3.63 -5.65 13.79
N TYR A 825 -4.83 -5.48 14.35
CA TYR A 825 -5.33 -6.25 15.50
C TYR A 825 -6.65 -6.91 15.13
N LEU A 826 -6.80 -8.19 15.44
CA LEU A 826 -8.09 -8.88 15.40
C LEU A 826 -8.62 -9.05 16.82
N GLY A 827 -9.80 -8.49 17.09
CA GLY A 827 -10.48 -8.54 18.39
C GLY A 827 -10.89 -9.97 18.79
N LYS A 828 -10.94 -10.21 20.08
CA LYS A 828 -11.38 -11.50 20.63
C LYS A 828 -12.88 -11.76 20.39
N ASP A 829 -13.64 -10.69 20.19
CA ASP A 829 -15.11 -10.71 19.97
C ASP A 829 -15.53 -11.06 18.53
N LEU A 830 -14.56 -11.40 17.67
CA LEU A 830 -14.77 -11.80 16.27
C LEU A 830 -14.91 -13.33 16.11
N SER A 831 -15.52 -14.04 17.06
CA SER A 831 -15.61 -15.52 17.10
C SER A 831 -16.20 -16.15 15.84
N ASP A 832 -17.13 -15.47 15.18
CA ASP A 832 -17.91 -16.00 14.05
C ASP A 832 -17.38 -15.55 12.67
N ILE A 833 -16.18 -14.99 12.62
CA ILE A 833 -15.57 -14.50 11.36
C ILE A 833 -15.13 -15.67 10.47
N SER A 834 -15.45 -15.64 9.17
CA SER A 834 -15.00 -16.64 8.21
C SER A 834 -13.49 -16.56 7.93
N GLN A 835 -12.87 -17.68 7.47
CA GLN A 835 -11.47 -17.74 7.07
C GLN A 835 -11.16 -16.72 5.97
N GLU A 836 -12.03 -16.64 4.97
CA GLU A 836 -11.87 -15.71 3.85
C GLU A 836 -11.95 -14.25 4.31
N LYS A 837 -12.84 -13.94 5.23
CA LYS A 837 -12.96 -12.58 5.78
C LYS A 837 -11.75 -12.20 6.63
N ILE A 838 -11.17 -13.14 7.37
CA ILE A 838 -9.87 -12.93 8.04
C ILE A 838 -8.79 -12.61 6.98
N ILE A 839 -8.65 -13.43 5.93
CA ILE A 839 -7.63 -13.23 4.89
C ILE A 839 -7.83 -11.88 4.16
N GLN A 840 -9.07 -11.47 3.91
CA GLN A 840 -9.37 -10.14 3.35
C GLN A 840 -8.96 -9.02 4.29
N ALA A 841 -9.20 -9.16 5.60
CA ALA A 841 -8.76 -8.22 6.63
C ALA A 841 -7.24 -8.10 6.65
N LEU A 842 -6.55 -9.24 6.67
CA LEU A 842 -5.10 -9.31 6.61
C LEU A 842 -4.54 -8.64 5.34
N GLY A 843 -5.29 -8.73 4.23
CA GLY A 843 -4.95 -8.10 2.96
C GLY A 843 -4.94 -6.57 2.96
N ARG A 844 -5.43 -5.91 4.03
CA ARG A 844 -5.33 -4.45 4.18
C ARG A 844 -3.97 -3.98 4.71
N ILE A 845 -3.21 -4.89 5.31
CA ILE A 845 -1.90 -4.60 5.87
C ILE A 845 -0.81 -4.73 4.78
N GLY A 846 0.19 -3.85 4.81
CA GLY A 846 1.35 -3.89 3.93
C GLY A 846 1.03 -3.61 2.44
N ARG A 847 0.15 -2.67 2.15
CA ARG A 847 -0.21 -2.29 0.77
C ARG A 847 0.75 -1.31 0.11
N ASN A 848 1.50 -0.52 0.90
CA ASN A 848 2.47 0.44 0.35
C ASN A 848 3.66 -0.28 -0.31
N LYS A 849 4.43 0.44 -1.12
CA LYS A 849 5.64 -0.07 -1.78
C LYS A 849 6.90 0.04 -0.90
N LEU A 850 6.77 0.55 0.31
CA LEU A 850 7.91 0.75 1.20
C LEU A 850 8.29 -0.56 1.90
N GLN A 851 9.57 -0.73 2.19
CA GLN A 851 10.07 -1.82 3.01
C GLN A 851 9.97 -1.39 4.48
N GLN A 852 8.96 -1.91 5.15
CA GLN A 852 8.58 -1.56 6.52
C GLN A 852 8.28 -2.84 7.30
N GLU A 853 8.17 -2.72 8.62
CA GLU A 853 7.72 -3.83 9.47
C GLU A 853 6.19 -3.92 9.42
N TYR A 854 5.69 -5.12 9.12
CA TYR A 854 4.26 -5.40 9.05
C TYR A 854 3.91 -6.53 10.01
N SER A 855 2.86 -6.34 10.82
CA SER A 855 2.41 -7.38 11.74
C SER A 855 0.90 -7.38 11.91
N ILE A 856 0.34 -8.55 12.23
CA ILE A 856 -1.04 -8.71 12.64
C ILE A 856 -1.07 -9.46 13.94
N ARG A 857 -1.73 -8.89 14.94
CA ARG A 857 -1.80 -9.39 16.31
C ARG A 857 -3.19 -9.93 16.57
N PHE A 858 -3.25 -11.20 16.93
CA PHE A 858 -4.48 -11.90 17.22
C PHE A 858 -4.77 -11.85 18.71
N ARG A 859 -6.02 -11.56 19.06
CA ARG A 859 -6.50 -11.63 20.45
C ARG A 859 -7.08 -13.01 20.79
N ASP A 860 -7.27 -13.87 19.78
CA ASP A 860 -7.67 -15.25 19.92
C ASP A 860 -6.88 -16.13 18.93
N ASP A 861 -6.25 -17.19 19.46
CA ASP A 861 -5.43 -18.11 18.67
C ASP A 861 -6.26 -19.03 17.76
N ALA A 862 -7.59 -19.16 18.02
CA ALA A 862 -8.47 -19.93 17.15
C ALA A 862 -8.49 -19.36 15.71
N HIS A 863 -8.39 -18.06 15.56
CA HIS A 863 -8.31 -17.42 14.25
C HIS A 863 -7.04 -17.78 13.47
N LEU A 864 -5.91 -17.97 14.17
CA LEU A 864 -4.66 -18.43 13.56
C LEU A 864 -4.77 -19.86 13.07
N VAL A 865 -5.35 -20.75 13.89
CA VAL A 865 -5.61 -22.14 13.50
C VAL A 865 -6.50 -22.17 12.27
N GLN A 866 -7.56 -21.35 12.24
CA GLN A 866 -8.47 -21.24 11.12
C GLN A 866 -7.77 -20.79 9.80
N ILE A 867 -6.75 -19.95 9.87
CA ILE A 867 -5.97 -19.54 8.68
C ILE A 867 -5.14 -20.71 8.13
N PHE A 868 -4.52 -21.49 9.01
CA PHE A 868 -3.51 -22.49 8.65
C PHE A 868 -4.06 -23.93 8.50
N GLN A 869 -5.34 -24.13 8.72
CA GLN A 869 -5.99 -25.41 8.51
C GLN A 869 -7.16 -25.31 7.54
N ALA A 870 -7.41 -26.40 6.82
CA ALA A 870 -8.60 -26.51 5.99
C ALA A 870 -9.87 -26.52 6.85
N SER A 871 -10.86 -25.73 6.47
CA SER A 871 -12.17 -25.75 7.14
C SER A 871 -12.88 -27.09 6.88
N ALA A 872 -13.36 -27.71 7.94
CA ALA A 872 -14.22 -28.91 7.83
C ALA A 872 -15.68 -28.54 7.41
N VAL A 873 -16.06 -27.27 7.50
CA VAL A 873 -17.39 -26.76 7.19
C VAL A 873 -17.38 -26.09 5.82
N ALA A 874 -18.43 -26.26 5.04
CA ALA A 874 -18.59 -25.59 3.77
C ALA A 874 -18.52 -24.06 3.97
N LYS A 875 -17.68 -23.40 3.21
CA LYS A 875 -17.47 -21.96 3.29
C LYS A 875 -18.72 -21.20 2.84
N PRO A 876 -19.21 -20.23 3.62
CA PRO A 876 -20.38 -19.44 3.24
C PRO A 876 -20.23 -18.80 1.84
N GLU A 877 -19.02 -18.35 1.53
CA GLU A 877 -18.70 -17.71 0.26
C GLU A 877 -18.89 -18.69 -0.93
N VAL A 878 -18.48 -19.96 -0.78
CA VAL A 878 -18.68 -21.00 -1.81
C VAL A 878 -20.17 -21.27 -2.02
N VAL A 879 -20.92 -21.43 -0.93
CA VAL A 879 -22.37 -21.69 -1.00
C VAL A 879 -23.10 -20.53 -1.65
N ASN A 880 -22.79 -19.29 -1.27
CA ASN A 880 -23.41 -18.11 -1.83
C ASN A 880 -22.99 -17.84 -3.28
N MET A 881 -21.73 -18.06 -3.64
CA MET A 881 -21.29 -17.97 -5.03
C MET A 881 -22.07 -18.97 -5.91
N ALA A 882 -22.19 -20.23 -5.49
CA ALA A 882 -22.98 -21.23 -6.24
C ALA A 882 -24.47 -20.81 -6.38
N ARG A 883 -25.05 -20.18 -5.35
CA ARG A 883 -26.45 -19.71 -5.34
C ARG A 883 -26.69 -18.46 -6.18
N LEU A 884 -25.77 -17.51 -6.17
CA LEU A 884 -25.95 -16.17 -6.75
C LEU A 884 -25.37 -16.05 -8.15
N PHE A 885 -24.34 -16.84 -8.49
CA PHE A 885 -23.72 -16.91 -9.80
C PHE A 885 -24.17 -18.16 -10.58
N SER A 886 -25.43 -18.50 -10.47
CA SER A 886 -26.13 -19.51 -11.28
C SER A 886 -27.52 -18.99 -11.65
N SER A 887 -28.04 -19.39 -12.81
CA SER A 887 -29.39 -19.02 -13.30
C SER A 887 -30.50 -19.69 -12.52
#